data_50565abf33ce4b4039cdc667fcf0efef
#
_entry.id   50565abf33ce4b4039cdc667fcf0efef
#
_cell.length_a   1.000
_cell.length_b   1.000
_cell.length_c   1.000
_cell.angle_alpha   90.00
_cell.angle_beta   90.00
_cell.angle_gamma   90.00
#
_symmetry.space_group_name_H-M   'P 1'
#
loop_
_entity.id
_entity.type
_entity.pdbx_description
1 polymer ?
#
loop_
_entity_poly.entity_id
_entity_poly.type
_entity_poly.pdbx_seq_one_letter_code
_entity_poly.pdbx_strand_id
1 'polypeptide(L)'
;MTDRMRASENEAKGTSGESYVTAKLEELGCGVVRDSDHDLGTDLIVSMRDEERYDTGGYIGVQVKNWPRLMDNLSINNDDEGWWFSDSAKHFNHWLNSSFPHLLVLFDAGSKNSYWVHITEDAVQSTGKRRKIFIPRKNLLDEGSMATLREISLSKLPEPSWEGSVWQGASGLSDEVVLRCALITPRLIEPHPNRAMSDISPVEAIAFLSLMSLYDATAQYEEVPGLLDPEKSAKHDDPLWRLYSALFEWVFNGQVDTILNFPSVDMEADIAAAVEVIKATVLFEEHLPQRACKELEDALARDDYNPVDRAWLRLHLARNLMEIGEFNQAQRLALKVPLVGKMEYKDPTARYLTGVAMDFVFQLSRRLQRIDFEAEEQNLTKVIKACDAAASWWRTEILVSGLSDFVGKTYLQWGNNNVDVAVRKRYDAAVLRLRSASLIAGFAADTNNWRYAVVLLARYFLVFSTDINELVSALNLLRIAGAKDELELAISHFLRFGPIEPLVRVMNELSLDDSTNNSLRCDFALVGACKSILDTESVDKYALWLLREVEEPSKGYVFGAHYWYEDEIIEVLAKIYNACSPNVMDKIQDHLIMMPGVEDNPLANAYSRLVESIVADDVNRARAWDSGKLAKLAARGDIDETRLKNAIERLVSTHDSKIREGLLERIESGDIDALASWGSLADLPEFAAQSVINDLSNQIDDIIENAHSGIHTVGGFELLSVLVKLNVLHPDCANWQPCLKMFQDHLVSLKDLAPGIKVMINKYQKVPKDVACEMRRPLMRLVESGVVHDTWPFSSPFNADVRGPASLLLGLLFPEDVPMAKITQMLQGDVNLVKAVVELLAQRKEEPSLLLFSTLSQHDSYEVQKAVVSGLVKWILEGVIPDESFALLKEIMADASVSLTSVISPIVYQYPHSDAAERILGLLEEKDYAVIPRHLEIVKTKWEKEES
;
A
#
# COMPACT_ATOMS: atom_id res chain seq x y z
N MET A 1 -17.68 41.24 -3.98
CA MET A 1 -18.50 40.27 -4.73
C MET A 1 -17.63 39.06 -4.99
N THR A 2 -17.92 37.97 -4.33
CA THR A 2 -17.13 36.73 -4.40
C THR A 2 -17.37 36.08 -5.74
N ASP A 3 -16.32 35.99 -6.54
CA ASP A 3 -16.28 35.27 -7.81
C ASP A 3 -16.38 33.75 -7.52
N ARG A 4 -17.62 33.28 -7.46
CA ARG A 4 -17.89 31.83 -7.33
C ARG A 4 -17.90 31.25 -8.74
N MET A 5 -17.06 30.25 -9.01
CA MET A 5 -17.13 29.44 -10.22
C MET A 5 -18.54 28.87 -10.35
N ARG A 6 -19.22 29.18 -11.45
CA ARG A 6 -20.56 28.69 -11.80
C ARG A 6 -20.40 27.58 -12.83
N ALA A 7 -20.84 26.36 -12.51
CA ALA A 7 -20.93 25.31 -13.50
C ALA A 7 -21.79 25.77 -14.67
N SER A 8 -21.36 25.49 -15.89
CA SER A 8 -22.13 25.93 -17.07
C SER A 8 -23.42 25.14 -17.14
N GLU A 9 -24.54 25.81 -17.39
CA GLU A 9 -25.84 25.14 -17.66
C GLU A 9 -25.71 24.13 -18.82
N ASN A 10 -24.70 24.31 -19.63
CA ASN A 10 -24.36 23.52 -20.80
C ASN A 10 -23.85 22.13 -20.44
N GLU A 11 -23.03 22.03 -19.45
CA GLU A 11 -22.45 20.77 -18.94
C GLU A 11 -23.55 19.87 -18.32
N ALA A 12 -24.38 20.44 -17.45
CA ALA A 12 -25.48 19.70 -16.81
C ALA A 12 -26.52 19.16 -17.79
N LYS A 13 -26.79 19.90 -18.91
CA LYS A 13 -27.76 19.45 -19.93
C LYS A 13 -27.19 18.40 -20.88
N GLY A 14 -25.89 18.43 -21.22
CA GLY A 14 -25.19 17.39 -21.98
C GLY A 14 -25.26 16.05 -21.25
N THR A 15 -24.77 16.02 -20.02
CA THR A 15 -24.77 14.85 -19.14
C THR A 15 -26.18 14.27 -18.90
N SER A 16 -27.23 15.13 -18.88
CA SER A 16 -28.62 14.68 -18.74
C SER A 16 -29.10 13.88 -19.96
N GLY A 17 -28.79 14.32 -21.19
CA GLY A 17 -29.16 13.61 -22.41
C GLY A 17 -28.44 12.27 -22.54
N GLU A 18 -27.15 12.24 -22.32
CA GLU A 18 -26.34 11.01 -22.30
C GLU A 18 -26.87 10.01 -21.28
N SER A 19 -27.17 10.48 -20.06
CA SER A 19 -27.71 9.63 -19.00
C SER A 19 -29.06 9.03 -19.34
N TYR A 20 -29.91 9.78 -20.03
CA TYR A 20 -31.21 9.29 -20.48
C TYR A 20 -31.09 8.26 -21.61
N VAL A 21 -30.24 8.52 -22.57
CA VAL A 21 -29.98 7.58 -23.69
C VAL A 21 -29.31 6.30 -23.17
N THR A 22 -28.39 6.42 -22.23
CA THR A 22 -27.79 5.26 -21.53
C THR A 22 -28.87 4.39 -20.87
N ALA A 23 -29.69 5.00 -20.00
CA ALA A 23 -30.77 4.27 -19.31
C ALA A 23 -31.73 3.61 -20.29
N LYS A 24 -32.05 4.30 -21.43
CA LYS A 24 -32.93 3.75 -22.47
C LYS A 24 -32.34 2.56 -23.20
N LEU A 25 -31.04 2.59 -23.52
CA LEU A 25 -30.32 1.48 -24.16
C LEU A 25 -30.17 0.29 -23.19
N GLU A 26 -29.94 0.55 -21.91
CA GLU A 26 -29.89 -0.50 -20.88
C GLU A 26 -31.30 -1.13 -20.69
N GLU A 27 -32.37 -0.33 -20.68
CA GLU A 27 -33.76 -0.82 -20.64
C GLU A 27 -34.03 -1.75 -21.83
N LEU A 28 -33.54 -1.40 -23.02
CA LEU A 28 -33.63 -2.19 -24.24
C LEU A 28 -32.71 -3.42 -24.26
N GLY A 29 -31.98 -3.69 -23.19
CA GLY A 29 -31.16 -4.89 -23.00
C GLY A 29 -29.73 -4.78 -23.50
N CYS A 30 -29.25 -3.61 -23.92
CA CYS A 30 -27.87 -3.39 -24.37
C CYS A 30 -26.91 -3.26 -23.17
N GLY A 31 -25.63 -3.61 -23.38
CA GLY A 31 -24.56 -3.20 -22.48
C GLY A 31 -24.03 -1.83 -22.87
N VAL A 32 -23.95 -0.86 -21.95
CA VAL A 32 -23.54 0.51 -22.27
C VAL A 32 -22.32 0.90 -21.43
N VAL A 33 -21.28 1.37 -22.13
CA VAL A 33 -20.08 1.94 -21.51
C VAL A 33 -20.01 3.42 -21.90
N ARG A 34 -19.82 4.31 -20.90
CA ARG A 34 -19.60 5.74 -21.14
C ARG A 34 -18.11 5.98 -21.36
N ASP A 35 -17.76 6.66 -22.43
CA ASP A 35 -16.41 7.16 -22.65
C ASP A 35 -16.29 8.55 -22.01
N SER A 36 -15.93 8.57 -20.71
CA SER A 36 -15.94 9.80 -19.90
C SER A 36 -14.65 10.61 -19.96
N ASP A 37 -13.54 10.04 -20.44
CA ASP A 37 -12.21 10.65 -20.25
C ASP A 37 -11.58 11.24 -21.55
N HIS A 38 -12.13 10.91 -22.73
CA HIS A 38 -11.60 11.43 -23.98
C HIS A 38 -12.73 11.75 -24.98
N ASP A 39 -13.26 12.98 -24.92
CA ASP A 39 -14.24 13.48 -25.88
C ASP A 39 -13.64 13.60 -27.29
N LEU A 40 -13.45 12.46 -27.94
CA LEU A 40 -13.09 12.38 -29.36
C LEU A 40 -14.31 12.33 -30.29
N GLY A 41 -15.52 12.52 -29.73
CA GLY A 41 -16.74 12.54 -30.49
C GLY A 41 -17.57 11.24 -30.44
N THR A 42 -17.33 10.40 -29.42
CA THR A 42 -18.16 9.23 -29.11
C THR A 42 -18.52 9.31 -27.62
N ASP A 43 -19.81 9.48 -27.30
CA ASP A 43 -20.25 9.63 -25.90
C ASP A 43 -20.48 8.26 -25.24
N LEU A 44 -20.94 7.25 -26.01
CA LEU A 44 -21.25 5.92 -25.50
C LEU A 44 -20.72 4.84 -26.44
N ILE A 45 -20.27 3.72 -25.89
CA ILE A 45 -20.04 2.48 -26.60
C ILE A 45 -21.07 1.46 -26.13
N VAL A 46 -21.83 0.91 -27.09
CA VAL A 46 -22.94 0.01 -26.83
C VAL A 46 -22.62 -1.38 -27.35
N SER A 47 -22.60 -2.36 -26.46
CA SER A 47 -22.56 -3.76 -26.83
C SER A 47 -23.97 -4.28 -27.05
N MET A 48 -24.18 -4.92 -28.21
CA MET A 48 -25.49 -5.44 -28.60
C MET A 48 -25.67 -6.87 -28.10
N ARG A 49 -26.89 -7.16 -27.62
CA ARG A 49 -27.29 -8.48 -27.14
C ARG A 49 -28.45 -9.03 -27.96
N ASP A 50 -28.56 -10.34 -28.05
CA ASP A 50 -29.71 -11.00 -28.66
C ASP A 50 -30.96 -10.94 -27.76
N GLU A 51 -32.01 -11.64 -28.13
CA GLU A 51 -33.27 -11.67 -27.38
C GLU A 51 -33.16 -12.45 -26.08
N GLU A 52 -32.20 -13.34 -25.96
CA GLU A 52 -31.88 -14.17 -24.79
C GLU A 52 -30.82 -13.48 -23.91
N ARG A 53 -30.39 -12.26 -24.27
CA ARG A 53 -29.37 -11.43 -23.61
C ARG A 53 -27.92 -11.91 -23.74
N TYR A 54 -27.63 -12.81 -24.68
CA TYR A 54 -26.25 -13.13 -25.02
C TYR A 54 -25.60 -12.01 -25.82
N ASP A 55 -24.31 -11.77 -25.57
CA ASP A 55 -23.53 -10.80 -26.34
C ASP A 55 -23.41 -11.28 -27.82
N THR A 56 -23.80 -10.42 -28.74
CA THR A 56 -23.68 -10.72 -30.18
C THR A 56 -22.30 -10.42 -30.74
N GLY A 57 -21.38 -9.89 -29.93
CA GLY A 57 -20.07 -9.43 -30.41
C GLY A 57 -20.13 -8.12 -31.20
N GLY A 58 -21.31 -7.58 -31.42
CA GLY A 58 -21.49 -6.33 -32.13
C GLY A 58 -21.44 -5.10 -31.22
N TYR A 59 -20.67 -4.09 -31.65
CA TYR A 59 -20.56 -2.82 -30.95
C TYR A 59 -21.03 -1.66 -31.81
N ILE A 60 -21.58 -0.65 -31.18
CA ILE A 60 -22.01 0.61 -31.81
C ILE A 60 -21.45 1.77 -30.99
N GLY A 61 -20.79 2.71 -31.64
CA GLY A 61 -20.47 4.01 -31.06
C GLY A 61 -21.71 4.94 -31.13
N VAL A 62 -21.99 5.66 -30.09
CA VAL A 62 -23.15 6.58 -30.04
C VAL A 62 -22.67 7.97 -29.67
N GLN A 63 -23.02 8.94 -30.52
CA GLN A 63 -22.91 10.36 -30.21
C GLN A 63 -24.27 10.91 -29.86
N VAL A 64 -24.42 11.43 -28.65
CA VAL A 64 -25.69 12.01 -28.16
C VAL A 64 -25.70 13.52 -28.35
N LYS A 65 -26.78 14.03 -28.92
CA LYS A 65 -27.05 15.48 -29.02
C LYS A 65 -28.36 15.80 -28.35
N ASN A 66 -28.35 16.78 -27.46
CA ASN A 66 -29.54 17.17 -26.68
C ASN A 66 -30.28 18.34 -27.37
N TRP A 67 -31.54 18.14 -27.61
CA TRP A 67 -32.42 19.19 -28.14
C TRP A 67 -33.31 19.77 -26.97
N PRO A 68 -33.60 21.06 -26.91
CA PRO A 68 -33.55 22.12 -27.93
C PRO A 68 -32.25 22.92 -28.05
N ARG A 69 -31.18 22.46 -27.51
CA ARG A 69 -29.90 23.21 -27.36
C ARG A 69 -29.18 23.46 -28.68
N LEU A 70 -29.45 22.66 -29.70
CA LEU A 70 -28.79 22.70 -31.00
C LEU A 70 -29.61 23.46 -32.06
N MET A 71 -30.54 24.30 -31.67
CA MET A 71 -31.32 25.09 -32.62
C MET A 71 -30.47 25.87 -33.63
N ASP A 72 -29.25 26.30 -33.25
CA ASP A 72 -28.33 27.00 -34.12
C ASP A 72 -27.67 26.09 -35.19
N ASN A 73 -27.69 24.78 -35.00
CA ASN A 73 -27.06 23.79 -35.87
C ASN A 73 -28.03 22.83 -36.58
N LEU A 74 -29.28 22.83 -36.19
CA LEU A 74 -30.33 22.01 -36.77
C LEU A 74 -31.25 22.88 -37.67
N SER A 75 -31.36 22.50 -38.94
CA SER A 75 -32.42 22.97 -39.82
C SER A 75 -33.53 21.95 -39.84
N ILE A 76 -34.76 22.37 -39.56
CA ILE A 76 -35.95 21.52 -39.68
C ILE A 76 -36.29 21.41 -41.17
N ASN A 77 -36.51 20.19 -41.65
CA ASN A 77 -36.99 19.97 -43.02
C ASN A 77 -38.44 20.41 -43.07
N ASN A 78 -38.83 21.09 -44.15
CA ASN A 78 -40.18 21.63 -44.34
C ASN A 78 -41.28 20.55 -44.41
N ASP A 79 -40.91 19.26 -44.49
CA ASP A 79 -41.84 18.13 -44.68
C ASP A 79 -42.18 17.40 -43.36
N ASP A 80 -41.85 17.95 -42.18
CA ASP A 80 -42.06 17.36 -40.86
C ASP A 80 -41.47 15.94 -40.65
N GLU A 81 -40.63 15.44 -41.55
CA GLU A 81 -40.10 14.08 -41.54
C GLU A 81 -38.89 13.88 -40.64
N GLY A 82 -38.17 14.96 -40.21
CA GLY A 82 -37.01 14.88 -39.38
C GLY A 82 -36.16 16.13 -39.29
N TRP A 83 -34.93 15.97 -38.88
CA TRP A 83 -33.97 17.05 -38.62
C TRP A 83 -32.66 16.91 -39.35
N TRP A 84 -32.09 17.99 -39.83
CA TRP A 84 -30.73 18.04 -40.35
C TRP A 84 -29.76 18.43 -39.25
N PHE A 85 -28.82 17.56 -38.93
CA PHE A 85 -27.66 17.84 -38.05
C PHE A 85 -26.41 18.17 -38.85
N SER A 86 -25.74 19.26 -38.56
CA SER A 86 -24.49 19.69 -39.21
C SER A 86 -23.36 19.88 -38.25
N ASP A 87 -22.19 19.26 -38.54
CA ASP A 87 -20.98 19.39 -37.73
C ASP A 87 -19.72 19.48 -38.62
N SER A 88 -18.53 19.55 -37.98
CA SER A 88 -17.27 19.59 -38.67
C SER A 88 -17.02 18.34 -39.50
N ALA A 89 -16.33 18.47 -40.61
CA ALA A 89 -15.92 17.32 -41.40
C ALA A 89 -15.00 16.36 -40.60
N LYS A 90 -14.29 16.88 -39.59
CA LYS A 90 -13.42 16.09 -38.74
C LYS A 90 -14.18 15.07 -37.90
N HIS A 91 -15.31 15.45 -37.29
CA HIS A 91 -16.15 14.56 -36.51
C HIS A 91 -16.78 13.48 -37.35
N PHE A 92 -17.34 13.83 -38.51
CA PHE A 92 -17.90 12.86 -39.43
C PHE A 92 -16.83 11.88 -39.97
N ASN A 93 -15.62 12.36 -40.26
CA ASN A 93 -14.51 11.49 -40.67
C ASN A 93 -14.12 10.52 -39.54
N HIS A 94 -14.15 10.97 -38.30
CA HIS A 94 -13.89 10.10 -37.14
C HIS A 94 -14.90 8.96 -37.07
N TRP A 95 -16.19 9.27 -37.11
CA TRP A 95 -17.27 8.28 -37.05
C TRP A 95 -17.28 7.31 -38.26
N LEU A 96 -17.04 7.80 -39.45
CA LEU A 96 -17.01 6.97 -40.69
C LEU A 96 -15.81 6.01 -40.69
N ASN A 97 -14.66 6.45 -40.18
CA ASN A 97 -13.42 5.65 -40.19
C ASN A 97 -13.24 4.80 -38.90
N SER A 98 -14.19 4.82 -38.00
CA SER A 98 -14.16 3.96 -36.82
C SER A 98 -14.28 2.48 -37.20
N SER A 99 -13.66 1.61 -36.42
CA SER A 99 -13.72 0.15 -36.59
C SER A 99 -15.13 -0.43 -36.34
N PHE A 100 -15.99 0.29 -35.66
CA PHE A 100 -17.41 -0.09 -35.47
C PHE A 100 -18.35 1.03 -35.93
N PRO A 101 -19.60 0.67 -36.29
CA PRO A 101 -20.58 1.64 -36.78
C PRO A 101 -20.95 2.68 -35.73
N HIS A 102 -21.29 3.87 -36.17
CA HIS A 102 -21.70 4.97 -35.30
C HIS A 102 -23.13 5.41 -35.51
N LEU A 103 -23.82 5.68 -34.43
CA LEU A 103 -25.12 6.36 -34.45
C LEU A 103 -24.98 7.78 -33.95
N LEU A 104 -25.71 8.67 -34.57
CA LEU A 104 -26.04 9.97 -34.03
C LEU A 104 -27.43 9.87 -33.39
N VAL A 105 -27.51 10.13 -32.07
CA VAL A 105 -28.78 10.11 -31.33
C VAL A 105 -29.16 11.53 -30.91
N LEU A 106 -30.31 11.95 -31.30
CA LEU A 106 -30.92 13.21 -30.91
C LEU A 106 -31.92 12.98 -29.77
N PHE A 107 -31.58 13.46 -28.56
CA PHE A 107 -32.48 13.39 -27.42
C PHE A 107 -33.33 14.66 -27.32
N ASP A 108 -34.64 14.50 -27.35
CA ASP A 108 -35.59 15.58 -27.11
C ASP A 108 -35.99 15.64 -25.62
N ALA A 109 -35.50 16.64 -24.93
CA ALA A 109 -35.76 16.81 -23.50
C ALA A 109 -37.23 17.14 -23.19
N GLY A 110 -37.98 17.67 -24.16
CA GLY A 110 -39.40 18.02 -24.01
C GLY A 110 -40.31 16.80 -24.03
N SER A 111 -40.17 15.94 -25.04
CA SER A 111 -40.94 14.70 -25.19
C SER A 111 -40.31 13.49 -24.52
N LYS A 112 -39.04 13.60 -24.08
CA LYS A 112 -38.22 12.50 -23.59
C LYS A 112 -38.02 11.35 -24.61
N ASN A 113 -38.11 11.68 -25.88
CA ASN A 113 -37.84 10.74 -26.95
C ASN A 113 -36.41 10.87 -27.47
N SER A 114 -35.87 9.78 -27.95
CA SER A 114 -34.55 9.73 -28.62
C SER A 114 -34.72 9.25 -30.05
N TYR A 115 -34.17 10.00 -31.01
CA TYR A 115 -34.21 9.67 -32.43
C TYR A 115 -32.80 9.39 -32.93
N TRP A 116 -32.62 8.40 -33.78
CA TRP A 116 -31.32 7.98 -34.18
C TRP A 116 -31.13 7.90 -35.71
N VAL A 117 -29.89 8.01 -36.16
CA VAL A 117 -29.50 7.74 -37.55
C VAL A 117 -28.13 7.04 -37.54
N HIS A 118 -27.98 6.03 -38.44
CA HIS A 118 -26.71 5.39 -38.69
C HIS A 118 -25.83 6.30 -39.57
N ILE A 119 -24.60 6.54 -39.15
CA ILE A 119 -23.65 7.41 -39.86
C ILE A 119 -22.95 6.57 -40.93
N THR A 120 -23.36 6.70 -42.19
CA THR A 120 -22.76 6.04 -43.34
C THR A 120 -22.30 7.07 -44.39
N GLU A 121 -21.41 6.69 -45.28
CA GLU A 121 -20.96 7.57 -46.35
C GLU A 121 -22.11 8.08 -47.20
N ASP A 122 -23.09 7.21 -47.50
CA ASP A 122 -24.27 7.55 -48.33
C ASP A 122 -25.25 8.50 -47.58
N ALA A 123 -25.34 8.40 -46.30
CA ALA A 123 -26.22 9.24 -45.49
C ALA A 123 -25.65 10.66 -45.21
N VAL A 124 -24.33 10.82 -45.35
CA VAL A 124 -23.63 12.06 -45.02
C VAL A 124 -23.44 12.92 -46.25
N GLN A 125 -23.98 14.15 -46.22
CA GLN A 125 -23.83 15.12 -47.31
C GLN A 125 -22.78 16.18 -46.98
N SER A 126 -21.90 16.46 -47.95
CA SER A 126 -20.91 17.51 -47.84
C SER A 126 -21.54 18.89 -48.10
N THR A 127 -21.22 19.86 -47.26
CA THR A 127 -21.56 21.28 -47.44
C THR A 127 -20.31 22.14 -47.66
N GLY A 128 -19.22 21.58 -48.12
CA GLY A 128 -17.90 22.20 -48.24
C GLY A 128 -17.06 22.02 -47.01
N LYS A 129 -17.01 23.02 -46.10
CA LYS A 129 -16.24 22.95 -44.82
C LYS A 129 -16.89 22.08 -43.72
N ARG A 130 -18.20 21.84 -43.83
CA ARG A 130 -18.99 21.05 -42.88
C ARG A 130 -19.63 19.87 -43.60
N ARG A 131 -20.15 18.93 -42.81
CA ARG A 131 -20.99 17.84 -43.30
C ARG A 131 -22.31 17.85 -42.54
N LYS A 132 -23.39 17.32 -43.14
CA LYS A 132 -24.71 17.21 -42.56
C LYS A 132 -25.28 15.80 -42.75
N ILE A 133 -26.13 15.39 -41.83
CA ILE A 133 -26.88 14.14 -41.90
C ILE A 133 -28.33 14.38 -41.48
N PHE A 134 -29.26 13.63 -42.09
CA PHE A 134 -30.67 13.70 -41.80
C PHE A 134 -31.05 12.68 -40.72
N ILE A 135 -31.77 13.12 -39.67
CA ILE A 135 -32.24 12.29 -38.56
C ILE A 135 -33.77 12.12 -38.75
N PRO A 136 -34.24 10.94 -39.17
CA PRO A 136 -35.68 10.74 -39.42
C PRO A 136 -36.46 10.64 -38.11
N ARG A 137 -37.64 11.28 -38.05
CA ARG A 137 -38.58 11.17 -36.89
C ARG A 137 -39.10 9.75 -36.68
N LYS A 138 -39.16 8.94 -37.73
CA LYS A 138 -39.58 7.54 -37.66
C LYS A 138 -38.59 6.64 -36.93
N ASN A 139 -37.32 7.05 -36.84
CA ASN A 139 -36.27 6.28 -36.18
C ASN A 139 -36.28 6.58 -34.68
N LEU A 140 -37.33 6.19 -33.96
CA LEU A 140 -37.39 6.28 -32.52
C LEU A 140 -36.52 5.18 -31.87
N LEU A 141 -35.81 5.51 -30.81
CA LEU A 141 -35.02 4.56 -30.05
C LEU A 141 -35.93 3.78 -29.09
N ASP A 142 -36.47 2.68 -29.55
CA ASP A 142 -37.45 1.82 -28.85
C ASP A 142 -37.20 0.34 -29.20
N GLU A 143 -38.02 -0.57 -28.67
CA GLU A 143 -37.93 -2.00 -28.96
C GLU A 143 -38.00 -2.32 -30.46
N GLY A 144 -38.77 -1.55 -31.22
CA GLY A 144 -38.86 -1.76 -32.68
C GLY A 144 -37.57 -1.47 -33.44
N SER A 145 -36.69 -0.66 -32.87
CA SER A 145 -35.41 -0.33 -33.47
C SER A 145 -34.33 -1.41 -33.24
N MET A 146 -34.50 -2.29 -32.24
CA MET A 146 -33.45 -3.20 -31.77
C MET A 146 -32.95 -4.19 -32.83
N ALA A 147 -33.84 -4.74 -33.66
CA ALA A 147 -33.46 -5.64 -34.75
C ALA A 147 -32.51 -4.94 -35.73
N THR A 148 -32.86 -3.70 -36.13
CA THR A 148 -32.02 -2.89 -37.04
C THR A 148 -30.70 -2.48 -36.37
N LEU A 149 -30.69 -2.17 -35.10
CA LEU A 149 -29.47 -1.81 -34.38
C LEU A 149 -28.51 -3.03 -34.26
N ARG A 150 -29.05 -4.22 -34.07
CA ARG A 150 -28.24 -5.46 -34.10
C ARG A 150 -27.60 -5.67 -35.46
N GLU A 151 -28.37 -5.53 -36.53
CA GLU A 151 -27.87 -5.62 -37.89
C GLU A 151 -26.80 -4.54 -38.17
N ILE A 152 -27.01 -3.29 -37.77
CA ILE A 152 -26.03 -2.22 -37.88
C ILE A 152 -24.75 -2.57 -37.10
N SER A 153 -24.84 -3.11 -35.89
CA SER A 153 -23.67 -3.46 -35.10
C SER A 153 -22.71 -4.44 -35.77
N LEU A 154 -23.25 -5.26 -36.62
CA LEU A 154 -22.49 -6.28 -37.35
C LEU A 154 -22.09 -5.80 -38.77
N SER A 155 -22.59 -4.64 -39.24
CA SER A 155 -22.43 -4.16 -40.63
C SER A 155 -20.98 -3.85 -41.05
N LYS A 156 -20.09 -3.57 -40.09
CA LYS A 156 -18.66 -3.33 -40.34
C LYS A 156 -17.80 -4.58 -40.20
N LEU A 157 -18.37 -5.68 -39.79
CA LEU A 157 -17.67 -6.95 -39.71
C LEU A 157 -17.74 -7.63 -41.08
N PRO A 158 -16.59 -7.95 -41.71
CA PRO A 158 -16.60 -8.68 -42.93
C PRO A 158 -17.17 -10.09 -42.73
N GLU A 159 -18.14 -10.50 -43.52
CA GLU A 159 -18.57 -11.90 -43.58
C GLU A 159 -17.58 -12.72 -44.43
N PRO A 160 -17.14 -13.85 -43.96
CA PRO A 160 -17.35 -14.58 -42.67
C PRO A 160 -16.23 -14.38 -41.66
N SER A 161 -15.37 -13.41 -41.82
CA SER A 161 -14.20 -13.26 -40.97
C SER A 161 -14.33 -12.04 -40.04
N TRP A 162 -14.30 -12.28 -38.75
CA TRP A 162 -14.03 -11.32 -37.71
C TRP A 162 -12.56 -10.88 -37.72
N GLU A 163 -11.91 -10.95 -38.92
CA GLU A 163 -10.49 -10.78 -39.13
C GLU A 163 -10.02 -9.42 -38.61
N GLY A 164 -9.10 -9.44 -37.64
CA GLY A 164 -8.59 -8.25 -36.98
C GLY A 164 -9.47 -7.70 -35.83
N SER A 165 -10.60 -8.34 -35.53
CA SER A 165 -11.42 -8.02 -34.37
C SER A 165 -11.02 -8.85 -33.15
N VAL A 166 -11.36 -8.36 -31.94
CA VAL A 166 -11.20 -9.09 -30.68
C VAL A 166 -11.97 -10.42 -30.67
N TRP A 167 -12.93 -10.61 -31.58
CA TRP A 167 -13.85 -11.74 -31.65
C TRP A 167 -13.46 -12.80 -32.66
N GLN A 168 -12.37 -12.59 -33.39
CA GLN A 168 -11.90 -13.53 -34.40
C GLN A 168 -11.56 -14.91 -33.81
N GLY A 169 -11.22 -14.99 -32.54
CA GLY A 169 -10.67 -16.18 -31.92
C GLY A 169 -9.34 -16.58 -32.58
N ALA A 170 -8.97 -17.84 -32.51
CA ALA A 170 -7.73 -18.36 -33.05
C ALA A 170 -7.70 -18.40 -34.59
N SER A 171 -8.85 -18.34 -35.29
CA SER A 171 -8.98 -18.65 -36.73
C SER A 171 -8.25 -17.71 -37.68
N GLY A 172 -7.78 -16.56 -37.24
CA GLY A 172 -7.04 -15.60 -38.08
C GLY A 172 -5.56 -15.47 -37.74
N LEU A 173 -5.06 -16.23 -36.80
CA LEU A 173 -3.67 -16.22 -36.38
C LEU A 173 -2.95 -17.46 -36.92
N SER A 174 -1.65 -17.35 -37.17
CA SER A 174 -0.84 -18.53 -37.54
C SER A 174 -0.65 -19.42 -36.30
N ASP A 175 -0.53 -20.71 -36.51
CA ASP A 175 -0.39 -21.72 -35.44
C ASP A 175 0.77 -21.37 -34.49
N GLU A 176 1.87 -20.85 -35.01
CA GLU A 176 3.06 -20.42 -34.22
C GLU A 176 2.82 -19.29 -33.22
N VAL A 177 1.69 -18.55 -33.32
CA VAL A 177 1.39 -17.37 -32.50
C VAL A 177 0.26 -17.62 -31.50
N VAL A 178 -0.60 -18.59 -31.84
CA VAL A 178 -1.90 -18.79 -31.17
C VAL A 178 -1.74 -19.09 -29.67
N LEU A 179 -0.83 -19.98 -29.30
CA LEU A 179 -0.63 -20.36 -27.91
C LEU A 179 -0.04 -19.20 -27.08
N ARG A 180 0.90 -18.46 -27.66
CA ARG A 180 1.44 -17.25 -27.01
C ARG A 180 0.36 -16.19 -26.81
N CYS A 181 -0.53 -16.00 -27.79
CA CYS A 181 -1.69 -15.13 -27.65
C CYS A 181 -2.62 -15.59 -26.55
N ALA A 182 -2.88 -16.89 -26.42
CA ALA A 182 -3.74 -17.43 -25.36
C ALA A 182 -3.23 -17.12 -23.96
N LEU A 183 -1.93 -16.95 -23.79
CA LEU A 183 -1.31 -16.63 -22.49
C LEU A 183 -1.20 -15.12 -22.22
N ILE A 184 -0.75 -14.32 -23.20
CA ILE A 184 -0.43 -12.91 -22.95
C ILE A 184 -1.37 -11.90 -23.61
N THR A 185 -2.19 -12.32 -24.56
CA THR A 185 -3.26 -11.53 -25.18
C THR A 185 -4.53 -12.38 -25.39
N PRO A 186 -5.03 -13.03 -24.33
CA PRO A 186 -6.03 -14.09 -24.44
C PRO A 186 -7.37 -13.62 -25.04
N ARG A 187 -7.69 -12.33 -24.98
CA ARG A 187 -8.87 -11.77 -25.65
C ARG A 187 -8.88 -11.95 -27.18
N LEU A 188 -7.71 -12.15 -27.79
CA LEU A 188 -7.63 -12.44 -29.21
C LEU A 188 -7.98 -13.89 -29.54
N ILE A 189 -8.02 -14.76 -28.54
CA ILE A 189 -8.21 -16.22 -28.67
C ILE A 189 -9.52 -16.68 -28.07
N GLU A 190 -10.01 -15.93 -27.06
CA GLU A 190 -11.23 -16.28 -26.32
C GLU A 190 -12.39 -16.58 -27.30
N PRO A 191 -13.04 -17.76 -27.20
CA PRO A 191 -14.15 -18.08 -28.07
C PRO A 191 -15.36 -17.19 -27.76
N HIS A 192 -16.18 -16.96 -28.77
CA HIS A 192 -17.42 -16.21 -28.62
C HIS A 192 -18.32 -16.88 -27.54
N PRO A 193 -18.97 -16.14 -26.64
CA PRO A 193 -19.82 -16.70 -25.57
C PRO A 193 -20.93 -17.64 -26.05
N ASN A 194 -21.41 -17.47 -27.28
CA ASN A 194 -22.47 -18.32 -27.85
C ASN A 194 -21.94 -19.61 -28.51
N ARG A 195 -20.64 -19.85 -28.44
CA ARG A 195 -20.08 -21.09 -28.96
C ARG A 195 -20.31 -22.23 -27.97
N ALA A 196 -20.65 -23.41 -28.47
CA ALA A 196 -20.82 -24.56 -27.62
C ALA A 196 -19.51 -24.92 -26.91
N MET A 197 -19.55 -25.09 -25.61
CA MET A 197 -18.36 -25.44 -24.80
C MET A 197 -17.74 -26.78 -25.22
N SER A 198 -18.50 -27.68 -25.90
CA SER A 198 -18.02 -28.93 -26.46
C SER A 198 -17.06 -28.72 -27.64
N ASP A 199 -17.10 -27.57 -28.31
CA ASP A 199 -16.39 -27.29 -29.54
C ASP A 199 -15.15 -26.41 -29.35
N ILE A 200 -14.77 -26.17 -28.09
CA ILE A 200 -13.62 -25.34 -27.71
C ILE A 200 -12.32 -26.11 -27.96
N SER A 201 -11.36 -25.48 -28.64
CA SER A 201 -10.01 -25.99 -28.79
C SER A 201 -9.19 -25.88 -27.49
N PRO A 202 -8.10 -26.64 -27.32
CA PRO A 202 -7.26 -26.57 -26.14
C PRO A 202 -6.63 -25.16 -25.92
N VAL A 203 -6.30 -24.46 -27.02
CA VAL A 203 -5.77 -23.10 -26.95
C VAL A 203 -6.83 -22.10 -26.47
N GLU A 204 -8.06 -22.24 -26.92
CA GLU A 204 -9.18 -21.44 -26.43
C GLU A 204 -9.49 -21.75 -24.96
N ALA A 205 -9.36 -23.00 -24.54
CA ALA A 205 -9.48 -23.38 -23.13
C ALA A 205 -8.38 -22.71 -22.26
N ILE A 206 -7.13 -22.66 -22.75
CA ILE A 206 -6.03 -21.96 -22.08
C ILE A 206 -6.30 -20.45 -22.01
N ALA A 207 -6.84 -19.84 -23.07
CA ALA A 207 -7.22 -18.44 -23.06
C ALA A 207 -8.33 -18.14 -22.05
N PHE A 208 -9.37 -18.99 -21.97
CA PHE A 208 -10.41 -18.89 -20.95
C PHE A 208 -9.86 -18.98 -19.54
N LEU A 209 -8.91 -19.89 -19.30
CA LEU A 209 -8.25 -20.04 -18.02
C LEU A 209 -7.46 -18.77 -17.67
N SER A 210 -6.64 -18.27 -18.62
CA SER A 210 -5.85 -17.04 -18.42
C SER A 210 -6.71 -15.81 -18.12
N LEU A 211 -7.92 -15.73 -18.69
CA LEU A 211 -8.89 -14.68 -18.42
C LEU A 211 -9.73 -14.92 -17.14
N MET A 212 -9.59 -16.08 -16.50
CA MET A 212 -10.49 -16.52 -15.42
C MET A 212 -11.98 -16.58 -15.82
N SER A 213 -12.30 -16.45 -17.11
CA SER A 213 -13.66 -16.54 -17.64
C SER A 213 -14.23 -17.95 -17.53
N LEU A 214 -13.37 -18.95 -17.44
CA LEU A 214 -13.76 -20.34 -17.22
C LEU A 214 -14.55 -20.53 -15.93
N TYR A 215 -14.21 -19.78 -14.87
CA TYR A 215 -14.93 -19.87 -13.58
C TYR A 215 -16.38 -19.43 -13.73
N ASP A 216 -16.64 -18.31 -14.42
CA ASP A 216 -18.01 -17.83 -14.65
C ASP A 216 -18.81 -18.79 -15.57
N ALA A 217 -18.15 -19.34 -16.58
CA ALA A 217 -18.78 -20.28 -17.50
C ALA A 217 -19.10 -21.62 -16.82
N THR A 218 -18.21 -22.12 -15.96
CA THR A 218 -18.41 -23.42 -15.28
C THR A 218 -19.29 -23.32 -14.05
N ALA A 219 -19.40 -22.19 -13.41
CA ALA A 219 -20.32 -21.98 -12.27
C ALA A 219 -21.80 -22.14 -12.64
N GLN A 220 -22.15 -22.12 -13.93
CA GLN A 220 -23.51 -22.33 -14.44
C GLN A 220 -23.83 -23.82 -14.67
N TYR A 221 -22.85 -24.70 -14.57
CA TYR A 221 -23.01 -26.13 -14.80
C TYR A 221 -22.76 -26.93 -13.53
N GLU A 222 -23.56 -27.96 -13.27
CA GLU A 222 -23.32 -28.93 -12.17
C GLU A 222 -22.02 -29.72 -12.37
N GLU A 223 -21.63 -29.96 -13.64
CA GLU A 223 -20.39 -30.61 -14.03
C GLU A 223 -19.67 -29.81 -15.12
N VAL A 224 -18.34 -29.76 -15.07
CA VAL A 224 -17.51 -29.09 -16.10
C VAL A 224 -17.65 -29.84 -17.42
N PRO A 225 -18.04 -29.15 -18.53
CA PRO A 225 -18.37 -29.86 -19.76
C PRO A 225 -17.15 -30.39 -20.52
N GLY A 226 -17.21 -31.59 -20.99
CA GLY A 226 -16.28 -32.16 -21.96
C GLY A 226 -14.83 -32.22 -21.48
N LEU A 227 -13.92 -31.70 -22.33
CA LEU A 227 -12.47 -31.63 -22.08
C LEU A 227 -12.05 -30.44 -21.23
N LEU A 228 -12.97 -29.56 -20.84
CA LEU A 228 -12.68 -28.52 -19.83
C LEU A 228 -12.54 -29.12 -18.41
N ASP A 229 -13.02 -30.34 -18.21
CA ASP A 229 -12.75 -31.12 -17.02
C ASP A 229 -11.25 -31.51 -16.96
N PRO A 230 -10.49 -31.04 -15.96
CA PRO A 230 -9.03 -31.23 -15.89
C PRO A 230 -8.65 -32.73 -15.80
N GLU A 231 -9.47 -33.57 -15.16
CA GLU A 231 -9.18 -35.02 -15.12
C GLU A 231 -9.28 -35.71 -16.47
N LYS A 232 -10.19 -35.25 -17.34
CA LYS A 232 -10.35 -35.78 -18.69
C LYS A 232 -9.25 -35.28 -19.62
N SER A 233 -8.96 -33.97 -19.55
CA SER A 233 -7.92 -33.34 -20.38
C SER A 233 -6.51 -33.81 -20.02
N ALA A 234 -6.24 -34.16 -18.76
CA ALA A 234 -4.97 -34.73 -18.33
C ALA A 234 -4.59 -36.02 -19.04
N LYS A 235 -5.59 -36.81 -19.49
CA LYS A 235 -5.43 -38.13 -20.14
C LYS A 235 -5.51 -38.03 -21.67
N HIS A 236 -5.65 -36.85 -22.21
CA HIS A 236 -5.82 -36.65 -23.64
C HIS A 236 -4.50 -36.82 -24.40
N ASP A 237 -4.55 -37.34 -25.66
CA ASP A 237 -3.35 -37.54 -26.47
C ASP A 237 -2.68 -36.23 -26.92
N ASP A 238 -3.49 -35.18 -27.15
CA ASP A 238 -3.00 -33.84 -27.50
C ASP A 238 -2.30 -33.19 -26.29
N PRO A 239 -1.01 -32.78 -26.45
CA PRO A 239 -0.24 -32.16 -25.39
C PRO A 239 -0.82 -30.82 -24.90
N LEU A 240 -1.56 -30.10 -25.71
CA LEU A 240 -2.17 -28.83 -25.30
C LEU A 240 -3.33 -29.03 -24.31
N TRP A 241 -4.12 -30.10 -24.46
CA TRP A 241 -5.12 -30.44 -23.43
C TRP A 241 -4.47 -30.83 -22.10
N ARG A 242 -3.35 -31.57 -22.15
CA ARG A 242 -2.60 -31.87 -20.92
C ARG A 242 -1.98 -30.60 -20.30
N LEU A 243 -1.51 -29.66 -21.13
CA LEU A 243 -1.02 -28.37 -20.65
C LEU A 243 -2.13 -27.55 -19.99
N TYR A 244 -3.32 -27.52 -20.61
CA TYR A 244 -4.50 -26.90 -20.00
C TYR A 244 -4.80 -27.50 -18.61
N SER A 245 -4.81 -28.84 -18.49
CA SER A 245 -5.03 -29.52 -17.21
C SER A 245 -3.98 -29.11 -16.17
N ALA A 246 -2.71 -29.12 -16.53
CA ALA A 246 -1.61 -28.74 -15.65
C ALA A 246 -1.70 -27.26 -15.20
N LEU A 247 -2.08 -26.36 -16.11
CA LEU A 247 -2.37 -24.97 -15.78
C LEU A 247 -3.56 -24.83 -14.82
N PHE A 248 -4.63 -25.58 -15.06
CA PHE A 248 -5.81 -25.60 -14.19
C PHE A 248 -5.44 -26.01 -12.76
N GLU A 249 -4.67 -27.12 -12.61
CA GLU A 249 -4.22 -27.60 -11.31
C GLU A 249 -3.35 -26.56 -10.57
N TRP A 250 -2.49 -25.84 -11.29
CA TRP A 250 -1.73 -24.76 -10.67
C TRP A 250 -2.61 -23.57 -10.27
N VAL A 251 -3.42 -23.06 -11.21
CA VAL A 251 -4.15 -21.79 -11.02
C VAL A 251 -5.27 -21.91 -9.97
N PHE A 252 -5.97 -23.06 -9.93
CA PHE A 252 -7.12 -23.27 -9.04
C PHE A 252 -6.80 -24.12 -7.80
N ASN A 253 -5.88 -25.07 -7.91
CA ASN A 253 -5.56 -26.01 -6.84
C ASN A 253 -4.16 -25.77 -6.22
N GLY A 254 -3.37 -24.85 -6.74
CA GLY A 254 -2.02 -24.55 -6.25
C GLY A 254 -0.99 -25.67 -6.49
N GLN A 255 -1.28 -26.62 -7.38
CA GLN A 255 -0.42 -27.77 -7.66
C GLN A 255 0.67 -27.42 -8.67
N VAL A 256 1.81 -26.95 -8.18
CA VAL A 256 2.95 -26.50 -9.02
C VAL A 256 3.70 -27.66 -9.69
N ASP A 257 3.75 -28.84 -9.08
CA ASP A 257 4.54 -29.98 -9.55
C ASP A 257 4.15 -30.45 -10.93
N THR A 258 2.86 -30.42 -11.25
CA THR A 258 2.32 -30.85 -12.55
C THR A 258 2.90 -30.00 -13.69
N ILE A 259 2.99 -28.67 -13.50
CA ILE A 259 3.59 -27.75 -14.46
C ILE A 259 5.10 -27.89 -14.49
N LEU A 260 5.76 -27.90 -13.35
CA LEU A 260 7.23 -27.95 -13.28
C LEU A 260 7.81 -29.22 -13.91
N ASN A 261 7.08 -30.33 -13.85
CA ASN A 261 7.47 -31.59 -14.47
C ASN A 261 6.90 -31.80 -15.89
N PHE A 262 6.20 -30.78 -16.43
CA PHE A 262 5.63 -30.92 -17.78
C PHE A 262 6.73 -31.02 -18.84
N PRO A 263 6.69 -32.01 -19.78
CA PRO A 263 7.74 -32.20 -20.77
C PRO A 263 7.73 -31.08 -21.83
N SER A 264 8.89 -30.65 -22.28
CA SER A 264 9.04 -29.62 -23.34
C SER A 264 10.05 -30.02 -24.43
N VAL A 265 10.91 -30.99 -24.17
CA VAL A 265 12.09 -31.31 -24.98
C VAL A 265 11.71 -31.80 -26.40
N ASP A 266 10.70 -32.67 -26.50
CA ASP A 266 10.27 -33.28 -27.77
C ASP A 266 9.05 -32.61 -28.40
N MET A 267 8.74 -31.37 -27.95
CA MET A 267 7.56 -30.59 -28.42
C MET A 267 7.94 -29.64 -29.57
N GLU A 268 6.94 -29.25 -30.33
CA GLU A 268 7.06 -28.15 -31.29
C GLU A 268 7.59 -26.90 -30.61
N ALA A 269 8.34 -26.07 -31.35
CA ALA A 269 9.10 -24.98 -30.76
C ALA A 269 8.23 -23.95 -30.00
N ASP A 270 7.07 -23.60 -30.55
CA ASP A 270 6.10 -22.68 -29.96
C ASP A 270 5.49 -23.22 -28.65
N ILE A 271 5.12 -24.51 -28.63
CA ILE A 271 4.61 -25.18 -27.43
C ILE A 271 5.72 -25.26 -26.37
N ALA A 272 6.92 -25.66 -26.78
CA ALA A 272 8.05 -25.72 -25.86
C ALA A 272 8.35 -24.34 -25.23
N ALA A 273 8.34 -23.27 -26.01
CA ALA A 273 8.57 -21.91 -25.51
C ALA A 273 7.49 -21.51 -24.49
N ALA A 274 6.22 -21.79 -24.80
CA ALA A 274 5.13 -21.50 -23.88
C ALA A 274 5.26 -22.28 -22.55
N VAL A 275 5.58 -23.57 -22.61
CA VAL A 275 5.80 -24.41 -21.42
C VAL A 275 6.95 -23.85 -20.56
N GLU A 276 8.08 -23.49 -21.16
CA GLU A 276 9.21 -22.96 -20.40
C GLU A 276 8.90 -21.58 -19.79
N VAL A 277 8.13 -20.74 -20.48
CA VAL A 277 7.64 -19.47 -19.91
C VAL A 277 6.69 -19.69 -18.72
N ILE A 278 5.77 -20.63 -18.83
CA ILE A 278 4.86 -20.98 -17.74
C ILE A 278 5.67 -21.49 -16.53
N LYS A 279 6.60 -22.43 -16.74
CA LYS A 279 7.50 -22.91 -15.68
C LYS A 279 8.28 -21.77 -15.03
N ALA A 280 8.87 -20.89 -15.84
CA ALA A 280 9.61 -19.73 -15.34
C ALA A 280 8.71 -18.76 -14.55
N THR A 281 7.43 -18.65 -14.91
CA THR A 281 6.46 -17.85 -14.15
C THR A 281 6.15 -18.51 -12.80
N VAL A 282 5.90 -19.81 -12.78
CA VAL A 282 5.70 -20.56 -11.55
C VAL A 282 6.92 -20.47 -10.64
N LEU A 283 8.10 -20.72 -11.17
CA LEU A 283 9.35 -20.63 -10.40
C LEU A 283 9.63 -19.24 -9.85
N PHE A 284 9.21 -18.20 -10.59
CA PHE A 284 9.28 -16.82 -10.11
C PHE A 284 8.35 -16.60 -8.91
N GLU A 285 7.13 -17.12 -8.96
CA GLU A 285 6.17 -17.02 -7.86
C GLU A 285 6.54 -17.90 -6.66
N GLU A 286 7.23 -19.03 -6.90
CA GLU A 286 7.77 -19.91 -5.86
C GLU A 286 9.13 -19.46 -5.29
N HIS A 287 9.62 -18.26 -5.66
CA HIS A 287 10.93 -17.73 -5.24
C HIS A 287 12.15 -18.59 -5.61
N LEU A 288 12.11 -19.22 -6.74
CA LEU A 288 13.20 -20.06 -7.26
C LEU A 288 13.86 -19.46 -8.53
N PRO A 289 14.28 -18.17 -8.51
CA PRO A 289 14.76 -17.48 -9.71
C PRO A 289 16.04 -18.09 -10.28
N GLN A 290 16.92 -18.70 -9.46
CA GLN A 290 18.12 -19.39 -9.96
C GLN A 290 17.76 -20.61 -10.80
N ARG A 291 16.80 -21.39 -10.33
CA ARG A 291 16.27 -22.53 -11.07
C ARG A 291 15.64 -22.08 -12.37
N ALA A 292 14.83 -21.01 -12.31
CA ALA A 292 14.23 -20.42 -13.51
C ALA A 292 15.28 -19.93 -14.52
N CYS A 293 16.35 -19.26 -14.06
CA CYS A 293 17.45 -18.84 -14.93
C CYS A 293 18.09 -20.04 -15.65
N LYS A 294 18.40 -21.11 -14.91
CA LYS A 294 19.02 -22.31 -15.48
C LYS A 294 18.13 -22.97 -16.52
N GLU A 295 16.86 -23.21 -16.21
CA GLU A 295 15.90 -23.83 -17.14
C GLU A 295 15.71 -22.97 -18.40
N LEU A 296 15.65 -21.63 -18.28
CA LEU A 296 15.55 -20.71 -19.40
C LEU A 296 16.83 -20.64 -20.24
N GLU A 297 18.00 -20.74 -19.63
CA GLU A 297 19.28 -20.80 -20.35
C GLU A 297 19.38 -22.11 -21.17
N ASP A 298 18.98 -23.24 -20.57
CA ASP A 298 18.92 -24.52 -21.23
C ASP A 298 17.90 -24.49 -22.39
N ALA A 299 16.72 -23.89 -22.20
CA ALA A 299 15.73 -23.70 -23.26
C ALA A 299 16.27 -22.85 -24.40
N LEU A 300 16.93 -21.73 -24.11
CA LEU A 300 17.50 -20.82 -25.10
C LEU A 300 18.63 -21.42 -25.92
N ALA A 301 19.16 -22.59 -25.55
CA ALA A 301 20.14 -23.35 -26.33
C ALA A 301 19.52 -24.01 -27.59
N ARG A 302 18.19 -24.16 -27.64
CA ARG A 302 17.50 -24.61 -28.89
C ARG A 302 17.60 -23.53 -29.99
N ASP A 303 17.82 -23.94 -31.20
CA ASP A 303 17.98 -23.01 -32.34
C ASP A 303 16.70 -22.83 -33.17
N ASP A 304 15.68 -23.67 -32.95
CA ASP A 304 14.43 -23.72 -33.72
C ASP A 304 13.31 -22.76 -33.30
N TYR A 305 13.48 -22.04 -32.20
CA TYR A 305 12.53 -21.02 -31.76
C TYR A 305 12.43 -19.86 -32.78
N ASN A 306 11.20 -19.42 -33.05
CA ASN A 306 11.01 -18.21 -33.83
C ASN A 306 11.55 -16.97 -33.06
N PRO A 307 11.77 -15.83 -33.71
CA PRO A 307 12.37 -14.65 -33.08
C PRO A 307 11.58 -14.11 -31.89
N VAL A 308 10.22 -14.19 -31.92
CA VAL A 308 9.36 -13.66 -30.86
C VAL A 308 9.40 -14.57 -29.65
N ASP A 309 9.32 -15.88 -29.79
CA ASP A 309 9.44 -16.84 -28.70
C ASP A 309 10.79 -16.75 -28.01
N ARG A 310 11.86 -16.62 -28.78
CA ARG A 310 13.19 -16.39 -28.26
C ARG A 310 13.30 -15.07 -27.49
N ALA A 311 12.63 -14.02 -27.93
CA ALA A 311 12.56 -12.75 -27.23
C ALA A 311 11.75 -12.86 -25.92
N TRP A 312 10.68 -13.63 -25.95
CA TRP A 312 9.83 -13.92 -24.80
C TRP A 312 10.60 -14.66 -23.70
N LEU A 313 11.29 -15.75 -24.04
CA LEU A 313 12.17 -16.48 -23.13
C LEU A 313 13.28 -15.59 -22.55
N ARG A 314 13.91 -14.73 -23.39
CA ARG A 314 14.91 -13.77 -22.93
C ARG A 314 14.38 -12.76 -21.94
N LEU A 315 13.14 -12.32 -22.09
CA LEU A 315 12.52 -11.38 -21.16
C LEU A 315 12.26 -12.03 -19.81
N HIS A 316 11.80 -13.29 -19.80
CA HIS A 316 11.68 -14.07 -18.57
C HIS A 316 13.03 -14.31 -17.90
N LEU A 317 14.06 -14.63 -18.67
CA LEU A 317 15.42 -14.76 -18.14
C LEU A 317 15.91 -13.43 -17.55
N ALA A 318 15.67 -12.30 -18.24
CA ALA A 318 16.04 -10.99 -17.73
C ALA A 318 15.32 -10.66 -16.40
N ARG A 319 14.03 -10.99 -16.26
CA ARG A 319 13.27 -10.83 -15.02
C ARG A 319 13.90 -11.62 -13.87
N ASN A 320 14.19 -12.89 -14.08
CA ASN A 320 14.76 -13.74 -13.04
C ASN A 320 16.21 -13.36 -12.71
N LEU A 321 17.03 -12.93 -13.69
CA LEU A 321 18.36 -12.38 -13.46
C LEU A 321 18.31 -11.09 -12.61
N MET A 322 17.31 -10.27 -12.79
CA MET A 322 17.12 -9.09 -11.94
C MET A 322 16.86 -9.50 -10.49
N GLU A 323 16.08 -10.56 -10.25
CA GLU A 323 15.80 -11.06 -8.91
C GLU A 323 17.07 -11.57 -8.20
N ILE A 324 18.01 -12.19 -8.93
CA ILE A 324 19.27 -12.66 -8.36
C ILE A 324 20.39 -11.59 -8.40
N GLY A 325 20.07 -10.34 -8.76
CA GLY A 325 21.02 -9.23 -8.75
C GLY A 325 21.91 -9.09 -9.99
N GLU A 326 21.76 -9.95 -11.01
CA GLU A 326 22.55 -9.90 -12.25
C GLU A 326 22.04 -8.80 -13.20
N PHE A 327 21.94 -7.57 -12.72
CA PHE A 327 21.31 -6.43 -13.39
C PHE A 327 21.89 -6.09 -14.76
N ASN A 328 23.22 -6.19 -14.92
CA ASN A 328 23.87 -5.89 -16.20
C ASN A 328 23.51 -6.92 -17.28
N GLN A 329 23.39 -8.19 -16.90
CA GLN A 329 23.00 -9.25 -17.82
C GLN A 329 21.51 -9.13 -18.16
N ALA A 330 20.66 -8.87 -17.17
CA ALA A 330 19.25 -8.61 -17.34
C ALA A 330 19.00 -7.49 -18.35
N GLN A 331 19.67 -6.35 -18.18
CA GLN A 331 19.56 -5.20 -19.07
C GLN A 331 19.96 -5.54 -20.52
N ARG A 332 21.09 -6.24 -20.68
CA ARG A 332 21.57 -6.66 -22.03
C ARG A 332 20.59 -7.59 -22.76
N LEU A 333 19.91 -8.47 -22.02
CA LEU A 333 18.91 -9.36 -22.60
C LEU A 333 17.63 -8.61 -22.97
N ALA A 334 17.13 -7.78 -22.07
CA ALA A 334 15.92 -7.00 -22.30
C ALA A 334 16.07 -6.02 -23.48
N LEU A 335 17.24 -5.40 -23.67
CA LEU A 335 17.53 -4.51 -24.79
C LEU A 335 17.47 -5.19 -26.17
N LYS A 336 17.54 -6.53 -26.25
CA LYS A 336 17.40 -7.28 -27.51
C LYS A 336 15.95 -7.47 -27.93
N VAL A 337 14.99 -7.39 -27.01
CA VAL A 337 13.56 -7.66 -27.29
C VAL A 337 12.92 -6.62 -28.21
N PRO A 338 13.12 -5.29 -28.04
CA PRO A 338 12.54 -4.29 -28.92
C PRO A 338 12.94 -4.39 -30.39
N LEU A 339 14.04 -5.07 -30.72
CA LEU A 339 14.46 -5.32 -32.10
C LEU A 339 13.47 -6.22 -32.80
N VAL A 340 12.95 -7.23 -32.12
CA VAL A 340 11.98 -8.19 -32.64
C VAL A 340 10.64 -7.52 -32.93
N GLY A 341 10.15 -6.63 -32.07
CA GLY A 341 8.92 -5.88 -32.27
C GLY A 341 8.94 -4.96 -33.50
N LYS A 342 10.12 -4.57 -33.97
CA LYS A 342 10.26 -3.84 -35.22
C LYS A 342 10.21 -4.74 -36.47
N MET A 343 10.67 -5.98 -36.33
CA MET A 343 10.70 -6.96 -37.44
C MET A 343 9.34 -7.63 -37.62
N GLU A 344 8.70 -7.97 -36.50
CA GLU A 344 7.43 -8.71 -36.43
C GLU A 344 6.27 -7.81 -36.00
N TYR A 345 6.13 -6.65 -36.66
CA TYR A 345 5.13 -5.63 -36.26
C TYR A 345 3.66 -6.08 -36.40
N LYS A 346 3.38 -7.15 -37.16
CA LYS A 346 2.04 -7.73 -37.30
C LYS A 346 1.66 -8.63 -36.12
N ASP A 347 2.65 -9.16 -35.40
CA ASP A 347 2.43 -10.00 -34.24
C ASP A 347 2.03 -9.12 -33.03
N PRO A 348 0.80 -9.24 -32.48
CA PRO A 348 0.34 -8.42 -31.36
C PRO A 348 1.16 -8.69 -30.10
N THR A 349 1.66 -9.91 -29.90
CA THR A 349 2.47 -10.29 -28.76
C THR A 349 3.85 -9.67 -28.80
N ALA A 350 4.46 -9.55 -29.99
CA ALA A 350 5.74 -8.89 -30.19
C ALA A 350 5.71 -7.41 -29.76
N ARG A 351 4.58 -6.74 -29.99
CA ARG A 351 4.39 -5.34 -29.53
C ARG A 351 4.29 -5.25 -28.02
N TYR A 352 3.53 -6.16 -27.41
CA TYR A 352 3.37 -6.20 -25.96
C TYR A 352 4.72 -6.47 -25.30
N LEU A 353 5.42 -7.52 -25.69
CA LEU A 353 6.76 -7.85 -25.16
C LEU A 353 7.76 -6.70 -25.35
N THR A 354 7.67 -5.96 -26.46
CA THR A 354 8.48 -4.75 -26.68
C THR A 354 8.19 -3.68 -25.62
N GLY A 355 6.92 -3.41 -25.35
CA GLY A 355 6.51 -2.46 -24.32
C GLY A 355 7.03 -2.85 -22.94
N VAL A 356 6.83 -4.11 -22.56
CA VAL A 356 7.31 -4.67 -21.29
C VAL A 356 8.83 -4.58 -21.17
N ALA A 357 9.56 -4.94 -22.22
CA ALA A 357 11.02 -4.87 -22.22
C ALA A 357 11.55 -3.43 -22.09
N MET A 358 10.88 -2.47 -22.72
CA MET A 358 11.27 -1.06 -22.62
C MET A 358 11.02 -0.52 -21.21
N ASP A 359 9.87 -0.84 -20.59
CA ASP A 359 9.60 -0.48 -19.21
C ASP A 359 10.61 -1.13 -18.24
N PHE A 360 10.88 -2.41 -18.43
CA PHE A 360 11.86 -3.15 -17.64
C PHE A 360 13.25 -2.48 -17.70
N VAL A 361 13.73 -2.15 -18.90
CA VAL A 361 15.03 -1.46 -19.08
C VAL A 361 15.02 -0.09 -18.40
N PHE A 362 13.93 0.64 -18.49
CA PHE A 362 13.77 1.93 -17.84
C PHE A 362 13.85 1.80 -16.30
N GLN A 363 13.08 0.91 -15.72
CA GLN A 363 13.08 0.66 -14.27
C GLN A 363 14.48 0.21 -13.77
N LEU A 364 15.13 -0.65 -14.53
CA LEU A 364 16.46 -1.13 -14.21
C LEU A 364 17.51 -0.02 -14.31
N SER A 365 17.43 0.83 -15.33
CA SER A 365 18.33 1.98 -15.49
C SER A 365 18.18 2.99 -14.35
N ARG A 366 16.94 3.23 -13.93
CA ARG A 366 16.62 4.06 -12.77
C ARG A 366 17.22 3.46 -11.49
N ARG A 367 17.07 2.17 -11.28
CA ARG A 367 17.61 1.45 -10.11
C ARG A 367 19.14 1.51 -10.07
N LEU A 368 19.80 1.46 -11.23
CA LEU A 368 21.26 1.54 -11.35
C LEU A 368 21.79 2.98 -11.34
N GLN A 369 20.95 3.99 -11.13
CA GLN A 369 21.31 5.42 -11.18
C GLN A 369 22.05 5.83 -12.47
N ARG A 370 21.79 5.15 -13.58
CA ARG A 370 22.40 5.40 -14.91
C ARG A 370 21.53 6.32 -15.77
N ILE A 371 20.89 7.29 -15.15
CA ILE A 371 19.86 8.11 -15.79
C ILE A 371 20.44 9.47 -16.13
N ASP A 372 20.45 9.80 -17.44
CA ASP A 372 20.60 11.16 -17.94
C ASP A 372 19.20 11.75 -18.10
N PHE A 373 18.82 12.65 -17.20
CA PHE A 373 17.45 13.20 -17.10
C PHE A 373 16.97 13.91 -18.39
N GLU A 374 17.83 14.52 -19.18
CA GLU A 374 17.43 15.22 -20.42
C GLU A 374 17.13 14.27 -21.58
N ALA A 375 17.86 13.16 -21.69
CA ALA A 375 17.59 12.12 -22.68
C ALA A 375 16.36 11.28 -22.32
N GLU A 376 15.94 11.29 -21.06
CA GLU A 376 14.89 10.43 -20.51
C GLU A 376 13.48 10.89 -20.82
N GLU A 377 13.19 12.17 -20.81
CA GLU A 377 11.82 12.67 -21.04
C GLU A 377 11.32 12.25 -22.44
N GLN A 378 12.20 12.24 -23.43
CA GLN A 378 11.87 11.76 -24.78
C GLN A 378 11.73 10.23 -24.84
N ASN A 379 12.54 9.48 -24.07
CA ASN A 379 12.47 8.03 -24.03
C ASN A 379 11.28 7.56 -23.20
N LEU A 380 10.98 8.21 -22.08
CA LEU A 380 9.81 7.95 -21.24
C LEU A 380 8.51 8.08 -22.04
N THR A 381 8.38 9.12 -22.87
CA THR A 381 7.21 9.29 -23.75
C THR A 381 7.07 8.13 -24.76
N LYS A 382 8.16 7.58 -25.28
CA LYS A 382 8.13 6.42 -26.18
C LYS A 382 7.77 5.14 -25.42
N VAL A 383 8.31 4.95 -24.21
CA VAL A 383 7.99 3.80 -23.33
C VAL A 383 6.52 3.84 -22.95
N ILE A 384 6.00 4.98 -22.50
CA ILE A 384 4.59 5.16 -22.15
C ILE A 384 3.70 4.83 -23.32
N LYS A 385 4.00 5.33 -24.53
CA LYS A 385 3.20 5.02 -25.75
C LYS A 385 3.25 3.55 -26.13
N ALA A 386 4.38 2.88 -25.96
CA ALA A 386 4.50 1.45 -26.24
C ALA A 386 3.73 0.62 -25.19
N CYS A 387 3.87 0.97 -23.91
CA CYS A 387 3.17 0.32 -22.82
C CYS A 387 1.66 0.58 -22.86
N ASP A 388 1.21 1.79 -23.21
CA ASP A 388 -0.21 2.11 -23.33
C ASP A 388 -0.88 1.30 -24.43
N ALA A 389 -0.21 1.10 -25.57
CA ALA A 389 -0.74 0.28 -26.65
C ALA A 389 -0.83 -1.21 -26.24
N ALA A 390 0.12 -1.69 -25.43
CA ALA A 390 0.18 -3.08 -25.01
C ALA A 390 -0.71 -3.41 -23.82
N ALA A 391 -0.81 -2.49 -22.87
CA ALA A 391 -1.47 -2.71 -21.57
C ALA A 391 -2.87 -2.11 -21.46
N SER A 392 -3.39 -1.46 -22.51
CA SER A 392 -4.64 -0.71 -22.43
C SER A 392 -5.82 -1.55 -21.98
N TRP A 393 -5.92 -2.80 -22.40
CA TRP A 393 -7.08 -3.62 -22.10
C TRP A 393 -7.09 -4.15 -20.64
N TRP A 394 -5.96 -4.58 -20.09
CA TRP A 394 -5.94 -5.10 -18.73
C TRP A 394 -5.86 -3.98 -17.68
N ARG A 395 -5.32 -2.80 -18.00
CA ARG A 395 -5.60 -1.59 -17.23
C ARG A 395 -7.10 -1.33 -17.16
N THR A 396 -7.82 -1.54 -18.25
CA THR A 396 -9.28 -1.44 -18.26
C THR A 396 -9.91 -2.45 -17.32
N GLU A 397 -9.45 -3.71 -17.29
CA GLU A 397 -9.95 -4.71 -16.34
C GLU A 397 -9.72 -4.32 -14.87
N ILE A 398 -8.56 -3.78 -14.54
CA ILE A 398 -8.26 -3.28 -13.18
C ILE A 398 -9.10 -2.04 -12.85
N LEU A 399 -9.24 -1.10 -13.79
CA LEU A 399 -10.00 0.14 -13.61
C LEU A 399 -11.51 -0.12 -13.53
N VAL A 400 -12.04 -0.95 -14.41
CA VAL A 400 -13.46 -1.33 -14.45
C VAL A 400 -13.86 -2.11 -13.19
N SER A 401 -12.93 -2.82 -12.57
CA SER A 401 -13.22 -3.49 -11.30
C SER A 401 -13.57 -2.52 -10.18
N GLY A 402 -13.22 -1.24 -10.30
CA GLY A 402 -13.41 -0.23 -9.24
C GLY A 402 -12.73 -0.58 -7.93
N LEU A 403 -11.88 -1.62 -7.95
CA LEU A 403 -11.28 -2.21 -6.77
C LEU A 403 -10.20 -1.31 -6.16
N SER A 404 -9.46 -0.58 -7.00
CA SER A 404 -8.39 0.30 -6.55
C SER A 404 -8.88 1.36 -5.56
N ASP A 405 -10.04 1.98 -5.83
CA ASP A 405 -10.61 3.00 -4.95
C ASP A 405 -11.23 2.43 -3.68
N PHE A 406 -11.87 1.29 -3.78
CA PHE A 406 -12.55 0.69 -2.64
C PHE A 406 -11.56 0.02 -1.69
N VAL A 407 -10.65 -0.79 -2.19
CA VAL A 407 -9.63 -1.43 -1.35
C VAL A 407 -8.74 -0.38 -0.69
N GLY A 408 -8.42 0.72 -1.37
CA GLY A 408 -7.72 1.84 -0.76
C GLY A 408 -8.49 2.50 0.39
N LYS A 409 -9.80 2.63 0.29
CA LYS A 409 -10.66 3.22 1.34
C LYS A 409 -10.96 2.25 2.48
N THR A 410 -11.15 0.97 2.19
CA THR A 410 -11.51 -0.07 3.18
C THR A 410 -10.30 -0.56 3.95
N TYR A 411 -9.10 -0.42 3.41
CA TYR A 411 -7.84 -0.75 4.06
C TYR A 411 -7.62 -0.01 5.38
N LEU A 412 -8.24 1.18 5.52
CA LEU A 412 -8.26 1.95 6.77
C LEU A 412 -9.35 1.47 7.76
N GLN A 413 -10.23 0.57 7.34
CA GLN A 413 -11.38 0.07 8.12
C GLN A 413 -11.33 -1.45 8.32
N TRP A 414 -10.15 -2.04 8.40
CA TRP A 414 -9.96 -3.44 8.68
C TRP A 414 -10.72 -3.88 9.95
N GLY A 415 -11.43 -4.99 9.85
CA GLY A 415 -12.18 -5.57 10.96
C GLY A 415 -13.68 -5.26 10.94
N ASN A 416 -14.19 -4.49 10.00
CA ASN A 416 -15.64 -4.29 9.88
C ASN A 416 -16.28 -5.50 9.16
N ASN A 417 -16.64 -6.54 9.91
CA ASN A 417 -17.25 -7.78 9.42
C ASN A 417 -18.66 -7.58 8.82
N ASN A 418 -19.18 -6.37 8.75
CA ASN A 418 -20.51 -6.03 8.25
C ASN A 418 -20.55 -5.57 6.80
N VAL A 419 -19.70 -6.14 5.96
CA VAL A 419 -19.77 -5.86 4.51
C VAL A 419 -21.02 -6.52 3.94
N ASP A 420 -21.89 -5.72 3.32
CA ASP A 420 -23.12 -6.20 2.66
C ASP A 420 -22.77 -7.33 1.65
N VAL A 421 -23.58 -8.40 1.67
CA VAL A 421 -23.42 -9.57 0.79
C VAL A 421 -23.40 -9.19 -0.70
N ALA A 422 -24.15 -8.15 -1.08
CA ALA A 422 -24.15 -7.64 -2.46
C ALA A 422 -22.80 -6.99 -2.83
N VAL A 423 -22.18 -6.31 -1.88
CA VAL A 423 -20.85 -5.73 -2.02
C VAL A 423 -19.83 -6.86 -2.14
N ARG A 424 -19.89 -7.86 -1.29
CA ARG A 424 -18.98 -9.02 -1.31
C ARG A 424 -19.01 -9.75 -2.67
N LYS A 425 -20.18 -10.08 -3.21
CA LYS A 425 -20.30 -10.70 -4.55
C LYS A 425 -19.66 -9.87 -5.66
N ARG A 426 -19.77 -8.55 -5.59
CA ARG A 426 -19.14 -7.63 -6.55
C ARG A 426 -17.62 -7.70 -6.46
N TYR A 427 -17.08 -7.93 -5.26
CA TYR A 427 -15.63 -8.08 -5.04
C TYR A 427 -15.11 -9.44 -5.44
N ASP A 428 -15.87 -10.51 -5.25
CA ASP A 428 -15.50 -11.84 -5.72
C ASP A 428 -15.28 -11.85 -7.25
N ALA A 429 -16.15 -11.18 -7.99
CA ALA A 429 -15.97 -11.00 -9.45
C ALA A 429 -14.69 -10.18 -9.78
N ALA A 430 -14.34 -9.19 -8.95
CA ALA A 430 -13.14 -8.40 -9.16
C ALA A 430 -11.85 -9.18 -8.84
N VAL A 431 -11.89 -10.13 -7.89
CA VAL A 431 -10.77 -11.04 -7.61
C VAL A 431 -10.39 -11.87 -8.83
N LEU A 432 -11.37 -12.41 -9.53
CA LEU A 432 -11.11 -13.18 -10.76
C LEU A 432 -10.38 -12.33 -11.81
N ARG A 433 -10.77 -11.06 -11.95
CA ARG A 433 -10.11 -10.13 -12.88
C ARG A 433 -8.69 -9.78 -12.44
N LEU A 434 -8.44 -9.62 -11.15
CA LEU A 434 -7.10 -9.40 -10.62
C LEU A 434 -6.21 -10.62 -10.79
N ARG A 435 -6.75 -11.83 -10.59
CA ARG A 435 -6.05 -13.08 -10.89
C ARG A 435 -5.72 -13.19 -12.37
N SER A 436 -6.67 -12.89 -13.26
CA SER A 436 -6.43 -12.83 -14.69
C SER A 436 -5.31 -11.83 -15.03
N ALA A 437 -5.37 -10.62 -14.48
CA ALA A 437 -4.35 -9.60 -14.69
C ALA A 437 -2.97 -10.05 -14.22
N SER A 438 -2.88 -10.72 -13.05
CA SER A 438 -1.61 -11.25 -12.53
C SER A 438 -1.05 -12.38 -13.40
N LEU A 439 -1.89 -13.31 -13.87
CA LEU A 439 -1.47 -14.39 -14.77
C LEU A 439 -0.91 -13.85 -16.09
N ILE A 440 -1.64 -12.98 -16.75
CA ILE A 440 -1.22 -12.42 -18.05
C ILE A 440 0.04 -11.58 -17.89
N ALA A 441 0.12 -10.74 -16.88
CA ALA A 441 1.32 -9.97 -16.59
C ALA A 441 2.49 -10.90 -16.22
N GLY A 442 2.23 -11.97 -15.48
CA GLY A 442 3.21 -13.01 -15.15
C GLY A 442 3.76 -13.66 -16.43
N PHE A 443 2.90 -14.16 -17.31
CA PHE A 443 3.30 -14.78 -18.59
C PHE A 443 4.00 -13.81 -19.55
N ALA A 444 3.68 -12.52 -19.49
CA ALA A 444 4.38 -11.50 -20.27
C ALA A 444 5.71 -11.04 -19.64
N ALA A 445 6.09 -11.52 -18.48
CA ALA A 445 7.17 -10.99 -17.65
C ALA A 445 7.00 -9.49 -17.29
N ASP A 446 5.77 -8.99 -17.28
CA ASP A 446 5.43 -7.61 -16.91
C ASP A 446 5.38 -7.44 -15.39
N THR A 447 6.55 -7.27 -14.80
CA THR A 447 6.74 -7.29 -13.35
C THR A 447 5.98 -6.16 -12.63
N ASN A 448 5.89 -4.97 -13.23
CA ASN A 448 5.23 -3.84 -12.57
C ASN A 448 3.72 -4.06 -12.47
N ASN A 449 3.13 -4.51 -13.53
CA ASN A 449 1.69 -4.74 -13.59
C ASN A 449 1.30 -6.00 -12.82
N TRP A 450 2.15 -7.02 -12.85
CA TRP A 450 2.01 -8.20 -12.00
C TRP A 450 2.02 -7.81 -10.51
N ARG A 451 3.01 -7.01 -10.05
CA ARG A 451 3.08 -6.50 -8.68
C ARG A 451 1.82 -5.73 -8.29
N TYR A 452 1.36 -4.85 -9.15
CA TYR A 452 0.16 -4.06 -8.89
C TYR A 452 -1.09 -4.94 -8.69
N ALA A 453 -1.31 -5.89 -9.59
CA ALA A 453 -2.43 -6.82 -9.49
C ALA A 453 -2.35 -7.70 -8.24
N VAL A 454 -1.16 -8.22 -7.93
CA VAL A 454 -0.90 -9.09 -6.77
C VAL A 454 -1.10 -8.34 -5.45
N VAL A 455 -0.64 -7.10 -5.34
CA VAL A 455 -0.85 -6.28 -4.13
C VAL A 455 -2.34 -6.01 -3.91
N LEU A 456 -3.08 -5.69 -4.96
CA LEU A 456 -4.53 -5.50 -4.84
C LEU A 456 -5.26 -6.81 -4.45
N LEU A 457 -4.83 -7.94 -5.00
CA LEU A 457 -5.36 -9.26 -4.65
C LEU A 457 -5.09 -9.59 -3.18
N ALA A 458 -3.86 -9.36 -2.72
CA ALA A 458 -3.50 -9.55 -1.32
C ALA A 458 -4.35 -8.68 -0.39
N ARG A 459 -4.52 -7.41 -0.71
CA ARG A 459 -5.40 -6.50 0.04
C ARG A 459 -6.83 -7.01 0.12
N TYR A 460 -7.35 -7.57 -0.98
CA TYR A 460 -8.68 -8.17 -0.98
C TYR A 460 -8.78 -9.30 0.04
N PHE A 461 -7.86 -10.27 0.02
CA PHE A 461 -7.86 -11.36 0.98
C PHE A 461 -7.73 -10.87 2.42
N LEU A 462 -6.84 -9.94 2.67
CA LEU A 462 -6.65 -9.36 4.00
C LEU A 462 -7.90 -8.66 4.55
N VAL A 463 -8.74 -8.08 3.70
CA VAL A 463 -9.95 -7.35 4.10
C VAL A 463 -11.16 -8.29 4.27
N PHE A 464 -11.31 -9.28 3.40
CA PHE A 464 -12.55 -10.05 3.28
C PHE A 464 -12.43 -11.51 3.71
N SER A 465 -11.23 -12.08 3.75
CA SER A 465 -11.06 -13.49 4.09
C SER A 465 -10.96 -13.71 5.59
N THR A 466 -11.56 -14.83 6.01
CA THR A 466 -11.37 -15.43 7.34
C THR A 466 -10.62 -16.77 7.24
N ASP A 467 -10.32 -17.23 6.03
CA ASP A 467 -9.55 -18.45 5.79
C ASP A 467 -8.06 -18.20 6.03
N ILE A 468 -7.48 -18.95 6.93
CA ILE A 468 -6.06 -18.85 7.31
C ILE A 468 -5.13 -19.05 6.09
N ASN A 469 -5.49 -19.97 5.18
CA ASN A 469 -4.66 -20.24 4.00
C ASN A 469 -4.67 -19.05 3.01
N GLU A 470 -5.83 -18.41 2.82
CA GLU A 470 -5.91 -17.19 2.01
C GLU A 470 -5.15 -16.02 2.64
N LEU A 471 -5.19 -15.90 3.97
CA LEU A 471 -4.42 -14.88 4.69
C LEU A 471 -2.91 -15.12 4.60
N VAL A 472 -2.45 -16.38 4.71
CA VAL A 472 -1.06 -16.77 4.46
C VAL A 472 -0.66 -16.46 3.02
N SER A 473 -1.51 -16.83 2.05
CA SER A 473 -1.29 -16.51 0.64
C SER A 473 -1.17 -15.01 0.41
N ALA A 474 -2.03 -14.21 1.04
CA ALA A 474 -1.96 -12.75 0.94
C ALA A 474 -0.63 -12.16 1.45
N LEU A 475 -0.15 -12.62 2.60
CA LEU A 475 1.14 -12.19 3.15
C LEU A 475 2.29 -12.60 2.23
N ASN A 476 2.27 -13.83 1.71
CA ASN A 476 3.27 -14.30 0.75
C ASN A 476 3.20 -13.50 -0.58
N LEU A 477 2.03 -13.17 -1.09
CA LEU A 477 1.87 -12.32 -2.27
C LEU A 477 2.49 -10.92 -2.06
N LEU A 478 2.28 -10.29 -0.90
CA LEU A 478 2.91 -9.00 -0.57
C LEU A 478 4.43 -9.13 -0.50
N ARG A 479 4.91 -10.21 0.08
CA ARG A 479 6.33 -10.52 0.21
C ARG A 479 6.99 -10.69 -1.17
N ILE A 480 6.40 -11.52 -2.03
CA ILE A 480 6.83 -11.74 -3.43
C ILE A 480 6.82 -10.44 -4.23
N ALA A 481 5.76 -9.66 -4.08
CA ALA A 481 5.64 -8.37 -4.75
C ALA A 481 6.67 -7.33 -4.27
N GLY A 482 7.40 -7.59 -3.17
CA GLY A 482 8.29 -6.60 -2.55
C GLY A 482 7.55 -5.41 -1.96
N ALA A 483 6.28 -5.60 -1.56
CA ALA A 483 5.40 -4.56 -1.02
C ALA A 483 5.60 -4.40 0.50
N LYS A 484 6.77 -3.93 0.91
CA LYS A 484 7.20 -3.83 2.31
C LYS A 484 6.22 -3.04 3.17
N ASP A 485 5.83 -1.84 2.74
CA ASP A 485 4.97 -0.95 3.54
C ASP A 485 3.59 -1.60 3.79
N GLU A 486 3.03 -2.25 2.77
CA GLU A 486 1.78 -2.97 2.85
C GLU A 486 1.89 -4.20 3.77
N LEU A 487 3.01 -4.89 3.70
CA LEU A 487 3.29 -6.05 4.55
C LEU A 487 3.43 -5.63 6.03
N GLU A 488 4.18 -4.57 6.33
CA GLU A 488 4.31 -4.03 7.69
C GLU A 488 2.95 -3.59 8.25
N LEU A 489 2.11 -2.98 7.41
CA LEU A 489 0.76 -2.60 7.81
C LEU A 489 -0.13 -3.83 8.08
N ALA A 490 -0.05 -4.87 7.24
CA ALA A 490 -0.74 -6.14 7.45
C ALA A 490 -0.30 -6.83 8.75
N ILE A 491 1.00 -6.93 8.99
CA ILE A 491 1.55 -7.50 10.22
C ILE A 491 1.05 -6.72 11.44
N SER A 492 1.12 -5.39 11.38
CA SER A 492 0.63 -4.54 12.47
C SER A 492 -0.85 -4.78 12.76
N HIS A 493 -1.66 -5.00 11.70
CA HIS A 493 -3.07 -5.34 11.86
C HIS A 493 -3.27 -6.69 12.56
N PHE A 494 -2.59 -7.76 12.10
CA PHE A 494 -2.68 -9.08 12.73
C PHE A 494 -2.25 -9.06 14.19
N LEU A 495 -1.19 -8.36 14.52
CA LEU A 495 -0.72 -8.23 15.91
C LEU A 495 -1.71 -7.47 16.80
N ARG A 496 -2.53 -6.59 16.24
CA ARG A 496 -3.51 -5.77 16.98
C ARG A 496 -4.90 -6.41 17.06
N PHE A 497 -5.39 -7.05 16.02
CA PHE A 497 -6.79 -7.42 15.89
C PHE A 497 -7.03 -8.82 15.35
N GLY A 498 -6.08 -9.38 14.61
CA GLY A 498 -6.27 -10.60 13.83
C GLY A 498 -5.72 -11.86 14.50
N PRO A 499 -5.95 -13.01 13.87
CA PRO A 499 -5.29 -14.26 14.24
C PRO A 499 -3.79 -14.17 13.97
N ILE A 500 -2.96 -14.70 14.89
CA ILE A 500 -1.49 -14.69 14.72
C ILE A 500 -1.02 -15.84 13.82
N GLU A 501 -1.83 -16.87 13.67
CA GLU A 501 -1.47 -18.09 12.94
C GLU A 501 -0.94 -17.83 11.51
N PRO A 502 -1.51 -16.92 10.68
CA PRO A 502 -0.94 -16.60 9.38
C PRO A 502 0.51 -16.10 9.45
N LEU A 503 0.82 -15.25 10.44
CA LEU A 503 2.19 -14.73 10.63
C LEU A 503 3.15 -15.85 11.05
N VAL A 504 2.73 -16.70 11.98
CA VAL A 504 3.55 -17.85 12.44
C VAL A 504 3.85 -18.81 11.27
N ARG A 505 2.87 -19.09 10.42
CA ARG A 505 3.08 -19.96 9.25
C ARG A 505 4.07 -19.33 8.28
N VAL A 506 3.89 -18.07 7.90
CA VAL A 506 4.80 -17.36 7.00
C VAL A 506 6.22 -17.31 7.58
N MET A 507 6.36 -17.05 8.89
CA MET A 507 7.66 -17.05 9.55
C MET A 507 8.35 -18.44 9.53
N ASN A 508 7.59 -19.51 9.68
CA ASN A 508 8.13 -20.88 9.63
C ASN A 508 8.56 -21.29 8.21
N GLU A 509 7.97 -20.70 7.18
CA GLU A 509 8.29 -20.92 5.77
C GLU A 509 9.52 -20.11 5.32
N LEU A 510 10.03 -19.17 6.14
CA LEU A 510 11.21 -18.39 5.78
C LEU A 510 12.44 -19.29 5.67
N SER A 511 12.95 -19.44 4.45
CA SER A 511 14.21 -20.12 4.19
C SER A 511 15.38 -19.15 4.39
N LEU A 512 16.17 -19.38 5.43
CA LEU A 512 17.35 -18.56 5.75
C LEU A 512 18.59 -18.96 4.93
N ASP A 513 18.54 -20.06 4.20
CA ASP A 513 19.69 -20.61 3.47
C ASP A 513 19.73 -20.18 2.00
N ASP A 514 18.61 -19.72 1.45
CA ASP A 514 18.51 -19.23 0.06
C ASP A 514 18.49 -17.70 0.01
N SER A 515 19.66 -17.12 0.20
CA SER A 515 19.88 -15.67 0.31
C SER A 515 19.85 -14.90 -1.03
N THR A 516 19.05 -15.33 -1.99
CA THR A 516 19.11 -14.83 -3.37
C THR A 516 17.90 -14.06 -3.83
N ASN A 517 17.03 -13.60 -2.91
CA ASN A 517 15.71 -13.06 -3.25
C ASN A 517 15.53 -11.56 -3.02
N ASN A 518 14.81 -10.88 -3.93
CA ASN A 518 14.26 -9.52 -3.73
C ASN A 518 13.24 -9.45 -2.57
N SER A 519 12.71 -10.59 -2.13
CA SER A 519 11.88 -10.69 -0.92
C SER A 519 12.64 -10.40 0.37
N LEU A 520 13.96 -10.36 0.35
CA LEU A 520 14.80 -10.10 1.54
C LEU A 520 14.36 -8.87 2.33
N ARG A 521 13.99 -7.77 1.66
CA ARG A 521 13.50 -6.56 2.34
C ARG A 521 12.19 -6.82 3.10
N CYS A 522 11.30 -7.60 2.51
CA CYS A 522 10.05 -8.01 3.14
C CYS A 522 10.31 -9.03 4.25
N ASP A 523 11.29 -9.92 4.08
CA ASP A 523 11.71 -10.88 5.09
C ASP A 523 12.34 -10.19 6.30
N PHE A 524 13.16 -9.17 6.08
CA PHE A 524 13.67 -8.31 7.16
C PHE A 524 12.53 -7.58 7.90
N ALA A 525 11.56 -7.04 7.16
CA ALA A 525 10.40 -6.40 7.75
C ALA A 525 9.57 -7.38 8.61
N LEU A 526 9.35 -8.61 8.11
CA LEU A 526 8.68 -9.68 8.86
C LEU A 526 9.40 -9.98 10.17
N VAL A 527 10.71 -10.24 10.13
CA VAL A 527 11.50 -10.55 11.33
C VAL A 527 11.42 -9.41 12.35
N GLY A 528 11.60 -8.16 11.91
CA GLY A 528 11.56 -7.00 12.80
C GLY A 528 10.19 -6.73 13.42
N ALA A 529 9.12 -6.95 12.67
CA ALA A 529 7.76 -6.71 13.14
C ALA A 529 7.18 -7.86 13.97
N CYS A 530 7.55 -9.11 13.63
CA CYS A 530 7.03 -10.32 14.28
C CYS A 530 7.78 -10.72 15.56
N LYS A 531 8.76 -9.93 16.03
CA LYS A 531 9.56 -10.25 17.23
C LYS A 531 8.75 -10.61 18.49
N SER A 532 7.53 -10.10 18.59
CA SER A 532 6.64 -10.33 19.74
C SER A 532 5.94 -11.70 19.73
N ILE A 533 6.01 -12.42 18.61
CA ILE A 533 5.45 -13.77 18.46
C ILE A 533 6.54 -14.85 18.28
N LEU A 534 7.81 -14.47 18.33
CA LEU A 534 8.94 -15.36 18.22
C LEU A 534 9.54 -15.65 19.59
N ASP A 535 9.96 -16.89 19.82
CA ASP A 535 10.77 -17.27 20.98
C ASP A 535 12.22 -16.79 20.82
N THR A 536 12.97 -16.81 21.92
CA THR A 536 14.36 -16.32 21.93
C THR A 536 15.27 -17.13 20.98
N GLU A 537 15.03 -18.44 20.82
CA GLU A 537 15.82 -19.27 19.92
C GLU A 537 15.62 -18.88 18.46
N SER A 538 14.38 -18.65 18.06
CA SER A 538 14.02 -18.16 16.73
C SER A 538 14.59 -16.75 16.48
N VAL A 539 14.49 -15.84 17.44
CA VAL A 539 15.07 -14.49 17.33
C VAL A 539 16.59 -14.57 17.18
N ASP A 540 17.27 -15.41 17.96
CA ASP A 540 18.71 -15.62 17.86
C ASP A 540 19.11 -16.14 16.48
N LYS A 541 18.36 -17.11 15.95
CA LYS A 541 18.58 -17.64 14.60
C LYS A 541 18.50 -16.54 13.54
N TYR A 542 17.46 -15.69 13.61
CA TYR A 542 17.28 -14.58 12.68
C TYR A 542 18.35 -13.49 12.85
N ALA A 543 18.72 -13.14 14.09
CA ALA A 543 19.76 -12.17 14.35
C ALA A 543 21.13 -12.61 13.80
N LEU A 544 21.47 -13.88 13.97
CA LEU A 544 22.71 -14.46 13.43
C LEU A 544 22.69 -14.51 11.90
N TRP A 545 21.54 -14.77 11.30
CA TRP A 545 21.37 -14.68 9.85
C TRP A 545 21.58 -13.25 9.35
N LEU A 546 20.95 -12.26 9.99
CA LEU A 546 21.12 -10.84 9.66
C LEU A 546 22.57 -10.38 9.78
N LEU A 547 23.28 -10.78 10.85
CA LEU A 547 24.71 -10.47 11.02
C LEU A 547 25.55 -11.05 9.88
N ARG A 548 25.29 -12.30 9.50
CA ARG A 548 26.00 -12.96 8.39
C ARG A 548 25.77 -12.22 7.07
N GLU A 549 24.56 -11.76 6.82
CA GLU A 549 24.23 -11.00 5.59
C GLU A 549 24.93 -9.63 5.53
N VAL A 550 25.22 -9.00 6.68
CA VAL A 550 26.01 -7.76 6.73
C VAL A 550 27.51 -8.04 6.54
N GLU A 551 28.03 -9.10 7.17
CA GLU A 551 29.46 -9.44 7.16
C GLU A 551 29.91 -10.08 5.84
N GLU A 552 29.08 -10.96 5.29
CA GLU A 552 29.29 -11.65 4.02
C GLU A 552 28.05 -11.52 3.15
N PRO A 553 27.84 -10.38 2.50
CA PRO A 553 26.66 -10.20 1.67
C PRO A 553 26.58 -11.29 0.60
N SER A 554 25.43 -11.95 0.52
CA SER A 554 25.20 -12.97 -0.48
C SER A 554 25.47 -12.41 -1.88
N LYS A 555 26.18 -13.20 -2.70
CA LYS A 555 26.65 -12.81 -4.03
C LYS A 555 25.50 -12.35 -4.91
N GLY A 556 25.29 -11.09 -5.06
CA GLY A 556 24.22 -10.54 -5.90
C GLY A 556 24.01 -9.04 -5.71
N TYR A 557 24.59 -8.45 -4.70
CA TYR A 557 24.49 -7.03 -4.45
C TYR A 557 25.48 -6.24 -5.28
N VAL A 558 24.98 -5.48 -6.24
CA VAL A 558 25.81 -4.60 -7.08
C VAL A 558 25.97 -3.24 -6.38
N PHE A 559 27.16 -2.68 -6.52
CA PHE A 559 27.57 -1.34 -6.08
C PHE A 559 26.41 -0.32 -6.12
N GLY A 560 26.08 0.29 -5.00
CA GLY A 560 25.02 1.29 -4.84
C GLY A 560 23.70 0.76 -4.24
N ALA A 561 23.34 -0.50 -4.47
CA ALA A 561 22.20 -1.12 -3.79
C ALA A 561 22.60 -1.68 -2.41
N HIS A 562 23.86 -1.91 -2.19
CA HIS A 562 24.45 -2.51 -1.00
C HIS A 562 24.10 -1.74 0.29
N TYR A 563 24.29 -0.44 0.29
CA TYR A 563 24.01 0.40 1.47
C TYR A 563 22.54 0.40 1.92
N TRP A 564 21.58 0.23 1.00
CA TRP A 564 20.17 0.21 1.35
C TRP A 564 19.75 -1.04 2.13
N TYR A 565 20.37 -2.18 1.84
CA TYR A 565 20.10 -3.42 2.57
C TYR A 565 20.77 -3.46 3.94
N GLU A 566 22.01 -3.00 4.03
CA GLU A 566 22.72 -2.90 5.30
C GLU A 566 22.00 -1.99 6.28
N ASP A 567 21.50 -0.84 5.81
CA ASP A 567 20.67 0.07 6.62
C ASP A 567 19.43 -0.65 7.19
N GLU A 568 18.70 -1.35 6.37
CA GLU A 568 17.51 -2.10 6.78
C GLU A 568 17.85 -3.27 7.73
N ILE A 569 18.92 -3.99 7.48
CA ILE A 569 19.37 -5.08 8.35
C ILE A 569 19.73 -4.56 9.75
N ILE A 570 20.49 -3.47 9.80
CA ILE A 570 20.90 -2.87 11.08
C ILE A 570 19.67 -2.29 11.82
N GLU A 571 18.71 -1.73 11.11
CA GLU A 571 17.43 -1.30 11.70
C GLU A 571 16.63 -2.47 12.28
N VAL A 572 16.62 -3.62 11.61
CA VAL A 572 15.96 -4.82 12.14
C VAL A 572 16.73 -5.37 13.35
N LEU A 573 18.05 -5.43 13.30
CA LEU A 573 18.87 -5.79 14.46
C LEU A 573 18.57 -4.87 15.67
N ALA A 574 18.44 -3.56 15.44
CA ALA A 574 18.02 -2.62 16.49
C ALA A 574 16.62 -2.95 17.05
N LYS A 575 15.68 -3.33 16.20
CA LYS A 575 14.32 -3.72 16.63
C LYS A 575 14.31 -5.01 17.47
N ILE A 576 15.11 -6.01 17.10
CA ILE A 576 15.11 -7.33 17.76
C ILE A 576 16.19 -7.50 18.85
N TYR A 577 17.14 -6.58 18.98
CA TYR A 577 18.27 -6.66 19.90
C TYR A 577 17.85 -7.07 21.32
N ASN A 578 16.86 -6.37 21.85
CA ASN A 578 16.33 -6.65 23.18
C ASN A 578 15.59 -8.00 23.28
N ALA A 579 15.38 -8.74 22.18
CA ALA A 579 14.80 -10.07 22.13
C ALA A 579 15.83 -11.19 21.99
N CYS A 580 17.10 -10.87 21.80
CA CYS A 580 18.18 -11.83 21.65
C CYS A 580 18.69 -12.38 23.00
N SER A 581 19.31 -13.55 22.97
CA SER A 581 20.06 -14.08 24.09
C SER A 581 21.34 -13.27 24.35
N PRO A 582 21.93 -13.34 25.57
CA PRO A 582 23.16 -12.64 25.88
C PRO A 582 24.31 -12.91 24.91
N ASN A 583 24.46 -14.15 24.48
CA ASN A 583 25.54 -14.55 23.54
C ASN A 583 25.37 -13.88 22.15
N VAL A 584 24.15 -13.74 21.67
CA VAL A 584 23.89 -13.09 20.38
C VAL A 584 23.98 -11.56 20.51
N MET A 585 23.57 -11.00 21.63
CA MET A 585 23.79 -9.58 21.92
C MET A 585 25.27 -9.22 21.92
N ASP A 586 26.13 -10.07 22.51
CA ASP A 586 27.56 -9.86 22.47
C ASP A 586 28.11 -9.83 21.05
N LYS A 587 27.63 -10.68 20.16
CA LYS A 587 28.02 -10.66 18.73
C LYS A 587 27.56 -9.38 18.02
N ILE A 588 26.34 -8.90 18.31
CA ILE A 588 25.84 -7.63 17.75
C ILE A 588 26.70 -6.46 18.25
N GLN A 589 27.11 -6.47 19.53
CA GLN A 589 28.04 -5.47 20.10
C GLN A 589 29.40 -5.52 19.43
N ASP A 590 29.93 -6.71 19.18
CA ASP A 590 31.22 -6.89 18.48
C ASP A 590 31.15 -6.34 17.05
N HIS A 591 30.02 -6.59 16.36
CA HIS A 591 29.77 -6.02 15.05
C HIS A 591 29.70 -4.48 15.09
N LEU A 592 29.03 -3.90 16.08
CA LEU A 592 28.97 -2.44 16.27
C LEU A 592 30.36 -1.83 16.46
N ILE A 593 31.27 -2.52 17.22
CA ILE A 593 32.66 -2.07 17.41
C ILE A 593 33.43 -2.09 16.09
N MET A 594 33.14 -3.06 15.23
CA MET A 594 33.81 -3.28 13.94
C MET A 594 33.16 -2.51 12.77
N MET A 595 32.09 -1.76 13.03
CA MET A 595 31.39 -1.01 11.96
C MET A 595 32.39 -0.21 11.11
N PRO A 596 32.16 -0.06 9.79
CA PRO A 596 33.05 0.67 8.89
C PRO A 596 33.17 2.15 9.29
N GLY A 597 34.32 2.77 9.00
CA GLY A 597 34.55 4.20 9.20
C GLY A 597 33.61 5.06 8.34
N VAL A 598 33.23 6.20 8.86
CA VAL A 598 32.08 6.98 8.36
C VAL A 598 32.55 8.32 7.81
N GLU A 599 33.11 8.36 6.63
CA GLU A 599 33.07 9.54 5.76
C GLU A 599 31.82 9.39 4.87
N ASP A 600 30.80 10.22 5.03
CA ASP A 600 29.52 10.19 4.30
C ASP A 600 28.72 8.87 4.37
N ASN A 601 28.58 8.29 5.57
CA ASN A 601 27.97 6.98 5.69
C ASN A 601 26.43 7.02 5.78
N PRO A 602 25.70 6.51 4.79
CA PRO A 602 24.25 6.39 4.84
C PRO A 602 23.76 5.48 5.98
N LEU A 603 24.64 4.61 6.54
CA LEU A 603 24.33 3.69 7.63
C LEU A 603 24.33 4.35 9.02
N ALA A 604 24.84 5.58 9.17
CA ALA A 604 24.98 6.24 10.46
C ALA A 604 23.66 6.34 11.26
N ASN A 605 22.55 6.57 10.56
CA ASN A 605 21.22 6.60 11.18
C ASN A 605 20.77 5.24 11.72
N ALA A 606 21.02 4.16 11.00
CA ALA A 606 20.70 2.80 11.43
C ALA A 606 21.55 2.37 12.63
N TYR A 607 22.86 2.63 12.59
CA TYR A 607 23.75 2.39 13.73
C TYR A 607 23.38 3.24 14.94
N SER A 608 22.95 4.50 14.76
CA SER A 608 22.44 5.32 15.86
C SER A 608 21.24 4.67 16.55
N ARG A 609 20.28 4.15 15.77
CA ARG A 609 19.12 3.41 16.31
C ARG A 609 19.52 2.13 17.02
N LEU A 610 20.52 1.40 16.50
CA LEU A 610 21.05 0.22 17.16
C LEU A 610 21.66 0.57 18.53
N VAL A 611 22.48 1.61 18.60
CA VAL A 611 23.06 2.09 19.87
C VAL A 611 21.98 2.54 20.84
N GLU A 612 20.97 3.29 20.36
CA GLU A 612 19.83 3.72 21.19
C GLU A 612 19.07 2.50 21.76
N SER A 613 18.88 1.45 20.97
CA SER A 613 18.25 0.19 21.39
C SER A 613 19.08 -0.52 22.46
N ILE A 614 20.41 -0.54 22.29
CA ILE A 614 21.35 -1.11 23.25
C ILE A 614 21.29 -0.34 24.57
N VAL A 615 21.36 0.99 24.55
CA VAL A 615 21.26 1.84 25.74
C VAL A 615 19.94 1.61 26.48
N ALA A 616 18.82 1.53 25.75
CA ALA A 616 17.52 1.28 26.34
C ALA A 616 17.44 -0.09 27.04
N ASP A 617 18.03 -1.12 26.44
CA ASP A 617 18.09 -2.46 27.03
C ASP A 617 19.02 -2.49 28.28
N ASP A 618 20.15 -1.84 28.20
CA ASP A 618 21.13 -1.77 29.30
C ASP A 618 20.55 -1.06 30.54
N VAL A 619 19.85 0.05 30.34
CA VAL A 619 19.17 0.76 31.43
C VAL A 619 18.11 -0.13 32.08
N ASN A 620 17.33 -0.87 31.27
CA ASN A 620 16.26 -1.73 31.78
C ASN A 620 16.80 -2.98 32.50
N ARG A 621 17.96 -3.51 32.11
CA ARG A 621 18.51 -4.75 32.61
C ARG A 621 19.76 -4.59 33.48
N ALA A 622 20.26 -3.35 33.65
CA ALA A 622 21.53 -3.04 34.31
C ALA A 622 22.67 -3.96 33.87
N ARG A 623 22.79 -4.16 32.55
CA ARG A 623 23.84 -4.97 31.96
C ARG A 623 25.17 -4.25 32.03
N ALA A 624 26.20 -4.98 32.41
CA ALA A 624 27.58 -4.50 32.36
C ALA A 624 28.14 -4.77 30.96
N TRP A 625 28.62 -3.74 30.30
CA TRP A 625 29.47 -3.88 29.13
C TRP A 625 30.89 -4.22 29.53
N ASP A 626 31.60 -5.03 28.71
CA ASP A 626 33.01 -5.21 28.85
C ASP A 626 33.73 -3.87 28.66
N SER A 627 34.57 -3.50 29.65
CA SER A 627 35.29 -2.22 29.62
C SER A 627 36.22 -2.07 28.40
N GLY A 628 36.75 -3.19 27.88
CA GLY A 628 37.55 -3.17 26.66
C GLY A 628 36.72 -2.90 25.40
N LYS A 629 35.49 -3.40 25.31
CA LYS A 629 34.55 -3.08 24.23
C LYS A 629 34.17 -1.61 24.24
N LEU A 630 33.80 -1.06 25.40
CA LEU A 630 33.47 0.35 25.57
C LEU A 630 34.65 1.26 25.23
N ALA A 631 35.86 0.94 25.66
CA ALA A 631 37.06 1.69 25.34
C ALA A 631 37.35 1.71 23.83
N LYS A 632 37.15 0.60 23.14
CA LYS A 632 37.29 0.53 21.67
C LYS A 632 36.26 1.41 20.99
N LEU A 633 35.01 1.36 21.41
CA LEU A 633 33.93 2.18 20.84
C LEU A 633 34.15 3.67 21.09
N ALA A 634 34.58 4.04 22.31
CA ALA A 634 34.88 5.43 22.66
C ALA A 634 36.12 5.99 21.89
N ALA A 635 37.05 5.11 21.51
CA ALA A 635 38.24 5.50 20.77
C ALA A 635 37.99 5.70 19.26
N ARG A 636 36.81 5.47 18.77
CA ARG A 636 36.45 5.66 17.36
C ARG A 636 36.43 7.14 17.00
N GLY A 637 37.57 7.65 16.52
CA GLY A 637 37.74 9.04 16.03
C GLY A 637 37.32 9.24 14.56
N ASP A 638 36.92 8.17 13.87
CA ASP A 638 36.51 8.14 12.47
C ASP A 638 34.99 8.33 12.26
N ILE A 639 34.26 8.64 13.34
CA ILE A 639 32.80 8.88 13.30
C ILE A 639 32.54 10.38 13.26
N ASP A 640 32.09 10.87 12.10
CA ASP A 640 31.81 12.28 11.88
C ASP A 640 30.32 12.66 11.97
N GLU A 641 29.45 11.65 11.92
CA GLU A 641 28.00 11.83 12.03
C GLU A 641 27.58 12.15 13.47
N THR A 642 27.08 13.36 13.67
CA THR A 642 26.74 13.90 15.01
C THR A 642 25.77 13.01 15.79
N ARG A 643 24.73 12.46 15.12
CA ARG A 643 23.72 11.62 15.79
C ARG A 643 24.31 10.31 16.30
N LEU A 644 25.09 9.64 15.48
CA LEU A 644 25.75 8.39 15.85
C LEU A 644 26.78 8.64 16.98
N LYS A 645 27.56 9.72 16.88
CA LYS A 645 28.50 10.14 17.90
C LYS A 645 27.83 10.38 19.24
N ASN A 646 26.72 11.13 19.24
CA ASN A 646 25.93 11.40 20.45
C ASN A 646 25.37 10.09 21.06
N ALA A 647 24.88 9.17 20.23
CA ALA A 647 24.38 7.89 20.69
C ALA A 647 25.48 7.04 21.35
N ILE A 648 26.68 6.98 20.76
CA ILE A 648 27.83 6.27 21.32
C ILE A 648 28.30 6.94 22.61
N GLU A 649 28.41 8.27 22.64
CA GLU A 649 28.78 9.05 23.82
C GLU A 649 27.81 8.79 24.97
N ARG A 650 26.52 8.68 24.68
CA ARG A 650 25.47 8.30 25.64
C ARG A 650 25.68 6.89 26.19
N LEU A 651 25.95 5.91 25.32
CA LEU A 651 26.22 4.54 25.74
C LEU A 651 27.43 4.47 26.67
N VAL A 652 28.54 5.07 26.27
CA VAL A 652 29.79 5.05 27.05
C VAL A 652 29.64 5.78 28.37
N SER A 653 28.97 6.95 28.38
CA SER A 653 28.74 7.71 29.62
C SER A 653 27.83 7.02 30.64
N THR A 654 26.97 6.10 30.18
CA THR A 654 26.13 5.29 31.07
C THR A 654 26.98 4.35 31.94
N HIS A 655 28.18 3.97 31.44
CA HIS A 655 29.07 3.03 32.11
C HIS A 655 30.36 3.68 32.67
N ASP A 656 30.71 4.92 32.29
CA ASP A 656 31.92 5.62 32.70
C ASP A 656 31.59 7.00 33.32
N SER A 657 31.81 7.12 34.65
CA SER A 657 31.53 8.34 35.39
C SER A 657 32.34 9.56 34.95
N LYS A 658 33.58 9.35 34.49
CA LYS A 658 34.46 10.45 34.04
C LYS A 658 33.95 11.06 32.72
N ILE A 659 33.48 10.21 31.80
CA ILE A 659 32.89 10.66 30.56
C ILE A 659 31.57 11.39 30.85
N ARG A 660 30.80 10.91 31.81
CA ARG A 660 29.58 11.56 32.28
C ARG A 660 29.85 12.92 32.93
N GLU A 661 30.89 13.05 33.74
CA GLU A 661 31.35 14.33 34.27
C GLU A 661 31.78 15.33 33.17
N GLY A 662 32.55 14.85 32.16
CA GLY A 662 32.91 15.68 31.01
C GLY A 662 31.72 16.15 30.17
N LEU A 663 30.69 15.33 30.01
CA LEU A 663 29.43 15.74 29.38
C LEU A 663 28.73 16.85 30.17
N LEU A 664 28.72 16.73 31.50
CA LEU A 664 28.12 17.74 32.39
C LEU A 664 28.81 19.09 32.23
N GLU A 665 30.16 19.13 32.23
CA GLU A 665 30.95 20.35 32.01
C GLU A 665 30.63 21.00 30.64
N ARG A 666 30.41 20.20 29.59
CA ARG A 666 30.00 20.71 28.28
C ARG A 666 28.61 21.32 28.32
N ILE A 667 27.65 20.64 28.95
CA ILE A 667 26.26 21.14 29.13
C ILE A 667 26.26 22.47 29.89
N GLU A 668 27.06 22.58 30.96
CA GLU A 668 27.20 23.80 31.73
C GLU A 668 27.81 24.96 30.94
N SER A 669 28.67 24.65 29.96
CA SER A 669 29.24 25.65 29.09
C SER A 669 28.33 26.07 27.91
N GLY A 670 27.10 25.58 27.87
CA GLY A 670 26.10 25.93 26.84
C GLY A 670 26.13 25.05 25.60
N ASP A 671 26.77 23.87 25.63
CA ASP A 671 26.75 22.90 24.55
C ASP A 671 25.44 22.11 24.58
N ILE A 672 24.46 22.59 23.80
CA ILE A 672 23.13 21.96 23.70
C ILE A 672 23.20 20.56 23.06
N ASP A 673 24.17 20.31 22.15
CA ASP A 673 24.35 18.99 21.53
C ASP A 673 24.73 17.92 22.54
N ALA A 674 25.42 18.30 23.63
CA ALA A 674 25.75 17.42 24.73
C ALA A 674 24.50 16.89 25.49
N LEU A 675 23.35 17.57 25.41
CA LEU A 675 22.08 17.08 25.96
C LEU A 675 21.59 15.79 25.29
N ALA A 676 21.83 15.67 23.97
CA ALA A 676 21.48 14.45 23.25
C ALA A 676 22.32 13.25 23.73
N SER A 677 23.56 13.49 24.11
CA SER A 677 24.45 12.46 24.70
C SER A 677 24.13 12.18 26.16
N TRP A 678 23.57 13.12 26.92
CA TRP A 678 23.20 12.96 28.31
C TRP A 678 22.04 11.96 28.53
N GLY A 679 21.05 12.01 27.66
CA GLY A 679 19.93 11.07 27.62
C GLY A 679 18.70 11.51 28.39
N SER A 680 18.61 11.26 29.70
CA SER A 680 17.43 11.63 30.48
C SER A 680 17.53 13.05 31.03
N LEU A 681 16.74 13.97 30.53
CA LEU A 681 16.69 15.36 31.04
C LEU A 681 16.23 15.44 32.51
N ALA A 682 15.53 14.40 33.03
CA ALA A 682 15.09 14.36 34.40
C ALA A 682 16.24 14.15 35.39
N ASP A 683 17.36 13.55 34.94
CA ASP A 683 18.52 13.25 35.77
C ASP A 683 19.60 14.35 35.68
N LEU A 684 19.27 15.46 34.99
CA LEU A 684 20.17 16.60 34.89
C LEU A 684 20.24 17.32 36.22
N PRO A 685 21.44 17.62 36.76
CA PRO A 685 21.54 18.43 37.97
C PRO A 685 20.90 19.83 37.83
N GLU A 686 20.28 20.36 38.88
CA GLU A 686 19.52 21.61 38.83
C GLU A 686 20.34 22.78 38.27
N PHE A 687 21.62 22.90 38.67
CA PHE A 687 22.49 23.97 38.20
C PHE A 687 22.76 23.92 36.69
N ALA A 688 22.90 22.70 36.14
CA ALA A 688 23.06 22.48 34.71
C ALA A 688 21.72 22.73 33.97
N ALA A 689 20.61 22.25 34.54
CA ALA A 689 19.28 22.54 34.01
C ALA A 689 19.00 24.04 33.93
N GLN A 690 19.37 24.81 34.99
CA GLN A 690 19.25 26.27 34.99
C GLN A 690 20.06 26.98 33.91
N SER A 691 21.30 26.51 33.64
CA SER A 691 22.14 27.04 32.58
C SER A 691 21.48 26.84 31.23
N VAL A 692 21.06 25.61 30.94
CA VAL A 692 20.41 25.27 29.68
C VAL A 692 19.08 26.00 29.48
N ILE A 693 18.26 26.10 30.54
CA ILE A 693 16.99 26.85 30.47
C ILE A 693 17.23 28.31 30.12
N ASN A 694 18.25 28.91 30.71
CA ASN A 694 18.60 30.31 30.41
C ASN A 694 19.05 30.47 28.94
N ASP A 695 19.93 29.60 28.46
CA ASP A 695 20.43 29.63 27.07
C ASP A 695 19.33 29.42 26.06
N LEU A 696 18.47 28.39 26.27
CA LEU A 696 17.32 28.15 25.43
C LEU A 696 16.30 29.28 25.43
N SER A 697 16.07 29.86 26.60
CA SER A 697 15.15 31.02 26.75
C SER A 697 15.65 32.21 25.92
N ASN A 698 16.94 32.53 25.98
CA ASN A 698 17.54 33.60 25.19
C ASN A 698 17.44 33.33 23.68
N GLN A 699 17.75 32.10 23.25
CA GLN A 699 17.66 31.72 21.84
C GLN A 699 16.22 31.79 21.34
N ILE A 700 15.22 31.37 22.12
CA ILE A 700 13.80 31.44 21.75
C ILE A 700 13.32 32.90 21.71
N ASP A 701 13.75 33.75 22.66
CA ASP A 701 13.43 35.17 22.63
C ASP A 701 14.00 35.85 21.36
N ASP A 702 15.24 35.55 20.97
CA ASP A 702 15.83 36.00 19.71
C ASP A 702 15.03 35.53 18.47
N ILE A 703 14.55 34.30 18.49
CA ILE A 703 13.68 33.72 17.42
C ILE A 703 12.37 34.50 17.32
N ILE A 704 11.74 34.79 18.48
CA ILE A 704 10.50 35.57 18.54
C ILE A 704 10.69 36.97 17.99
N GLU A 705 11.79 37.69 18.38
CA GLU A 705 12.12 39.01 17.88
C GLU A 705 12.39 39.01 16.36
N ASN A 706 13.12 38.04 15.87
CA ASN A 706 13.38 37.86 14.43
C ASN A 706 12.09 37.60 13.65
N ALA A 707 11.18 36.74 14.18
CA ALA A 707 9.89 36.44 13.56
C ALA A 707 9.00 37.70 13.47
N HIS A 708 8.96 38.53 14.51
CA HIS A 708 8.27 39.81 14.50
C HIS A 708 8.87 40.79 13.47
N SER A 709 10.15 40.67 13.16
CA SER A 709 10.86 41.45 12.13
C SER A 709 10.71 40.87 10.72
N GLY A 710 9.95 39.79 10.54
CA GLY A 710 9.72 39.10 9.26
C GLY A 710 10.88 38.21 8.80
N ILE A 711 11.82 37.92 9.67
CA ILE A 711 12.93 36.98 9.43
C ILE A 711 12.55 35.63 9.98
N HIS A 712 12.39 34.63 9.12
CA HIS A 712 12.04 33.26 9.51
C HIS A 712 13.32 32.45 9.71
N THR A 713 13.55 31.99 10.94
CA THR A 713 14.64 31.06 11.28
C THR A 713 14.10 29.63 11.36
N VAL A 714 14.78 28.70 10.66
CA VAL A 714 14.49 27.27 10.70
C VAL A 714 15.13 26.67 11.97
N GLY A 715 14.41 25.89 12.78
CA GLY A 715 14.97 25.14 13.92
C GLY A 715 14.53 25.57 15.32
N GLY A 716 13.82 26.70 15.49
CA GLY A 716 13.40 27.20 16.81
C GLY A 716 12.40 26.30 17.58
N PHE A 717 11.77 25.37 16.88
CA PHE A 717 10.68 24.58 17.42
C PHE A 717 11.16 23.38 18.28
N GLU A 718 12.28 22.78 17.90
CA GLU A 718 12.92 21.74 18.73
C GLU A 718 13.36 22.30 20.07
N LEU A 719 13.90 23.52 20.07
CA LEU A 719 14.32 24.21 21.27
C LEU A 719 13.16 24.47 22.23
N LEU A 720 11.98 24.87 21.72
CA LEU A 720 10.78 25.05 22.53
C LEU A 720 10.35 23.76 23.21
N SER A 721 10.37 22.65 22.49
CA SER A 721 10.00 21.34 23.06
C SER A 721 10.96 20.93 24.19
N VAL A 722 12.26 21.19 24.01
CA VAL A 722 13.28 20.91 25.04
C VAL A 722 13.07 21.83 26.25
N LEU A 723 12.83 23.13 26.04
CA LEU A 723 12.58 24.09 27.12
C LEU A 723 11.33 23.72 27.93
N VAL A 724 10.22 23.35 27.28
CA VAL A 724 9.00 22.90 27.97
C VAL A 724 9.30 21.64 28.81
N LYS A 725 10.06 20.68 28.29
CA LYS A 725 10.46 19.48 29.02
C LYS A 725 11.27 19.82 30.26
N LEU A 726 12.28 20.70 30.13
CA LEU A 726 13.11 21.12 31.23
C LEU A 726 12.32 21.87 32.31
N ASN A 727 11.45 22.79 31.91
CA ASN A 727 10.61 23.56 32.83
C ASN A 727 9.68 22.67 33.68
N VAL A 728 9.15 21.59 33.05
CA VAL A 728 8.30 20.63 33.76
C VAL A 728 9.12 19.71 34.69
N LEU A 729 10.31 19.30 34.24
CA LEU A 729 11.16 18.37 34.97
C LEU A 729 11.91 19.08 36.11
N HIS A 730 12.27 20.35 35.94
CA HIS A 730 13.03 21.18 36.90
C HIS A 730 12.25 22.45 37.26
N PRO A 731 11.15 22.34 38.03
CA PRO A 731 10.25 23.45 38.32
C PRO A 731 10.91 24.61 39.09
N ASP A 732 11.95 24.34 39.87
CA ASP A 732 12.62 25.34 40.70
C ASP A 732 13.47 26.32 39.90
N CYS A 733 13.90 25.95 38.71
CA CYS A 733 14.63 26.78 37.75
C CYS A 733 13.86 27.14 36.49
N ALA A 734 12.56 26.82 36.45
CA ALA A 734 11.76 26.96 35.24
C ALA A 734 11.58 28.42 34.79
N ASN A 735 11.74 28.65 33.47
CA ASN A 735 11.40 29.91 32.82
C ASN A 735 10.32 29.67 31.74
N TRP A 736 9.06 30.03 32.06
CA TRP A 736 7.91 29.81 31.18
C TRP A 736 7.63 30.97 30.23
N GLN A 737 8.28 32.14 30.44
CA GLN A 737 7.96 33.34 29.64
C GLN A 737 8.14 33.18 28.13
N PRO A 738 9.24 32.60 27.60
CA PRO A 738 9.37 32.37 26.19
C PRO A 738 8.29 31.42 25.64
N CYS A 739 7.93 30.37 26.41
CA CYS A 739 6.87 29.44 26.02
C CYS A 739 5.53 30.14 25.90
N LEU A 740 5.16 30.98 26.89
CA LEU A 740 3.90 31.71 26.92
C LEU A 740 3.81 32.73 25.77
N LYS A 741 4.88 33.44 25.46
CA LYS A 741 4.94 34.36 24.31
C LYS A 741 4.66 33.60 23.01
N MET A 742 5.31 32.47 22.77
CA MET A 742 5.10 31.66 21.57
C MET A 742 3.67 31.10 21.48
N PHE A 743 3.06 30.67 22.58
CA PHE A 743 1.66 30.25 22.62
C PHE A 743 0.67 31.37 22.32
N GLN A 744 0.94 32.60 22.80
CA GLN A 744 0.07 33.76 22.61
C GLN A 744 0.16 34.35 21.21
N ASP A 745 1.34 34.39 20.64
CA ASP A 745 1.62 35.04 19.36
C ASP A 745 1.35 34.18 18.13
N HIS A 746 0.85 32.93 18.31
CA HIS A 746 0.57 31.98 17.24
C HIS A 746 1.77 31.69 16.29
N LEU A 747 2.99 31.88 16.79
CA LEU A 747 4.23 31.69 16.01
C LEU A 747 4.66 30.23 15.91
N VAL A 748 3.97 29.34 16.60
CA VAL A 748 4.32 27.91 16.70
C VAL A 748 3.32 27.07 15.91
N SER A 749 3.81 26.15 15.09
CA SER A 749 2.96 25.18 14.44
C SER A 749 2.40 24.17 15.45
N LEU A 750 1.21 23.64 15.18
CA LEU A 750 0.57 22.62 16.04
C LEU A 750 1.44 21.36 16.20
N LYS A 751 2.24 21.04 15.21
CA LYS A 751 3.17 19.90 15.21
C LYS A 751 4.24 20.06 16.29
N ASP A 752 4.69 21.27 16.52
CA ASP A 752 5.78 21.59 17.47
C ASP A 752 5.26 21.74 18.89
N LEU A 753 3.99 22.14 19.04
CA LEU A 753 3.34 22.18 20.35
C LEU A 753 3.06 20.78 20.92
N ALA A 754 2.75 19.79 20.08
CA ALA A 754 2.32 18.47 20.51
C ALA A 754 3.30 17.77 21.45
N PRO A 755 4.62 17.75 21.23
CA PRO A 755 5.57 17.14 22.15
C PRO A 755 5.61 17.85 23.52
N GLY A 756 5.54 19.17 23.54
CA GLY A 756 5.49 19.97 24.78
C GLY A 756 4.21 19.73 25.56
N ILE A 757 3.05 19.72 24.90
CA ILE A 757 1.75 19.42 25.50
C ILE A 757 1.77 18.01 26.13
N LYS A 758 2.32 17.01 25.47
CA LYS A 758 2.43 15.65 26.03
C LYS A 758 3.24 15.60 27.32
N VAL A 759 4.34 16.33 27.39
CA VAL A 759 5.13 16.41 28.63
C VAL A 759 4.33 17.10 29.74
N MET A 760 3.65 18.19 29.44
CA MET A 760 2.78 18.89 30.41
C MET A 760 1.64 17.99 30.90
N ILE A 761 1.02 17.20 30.01
CA ILE A 761 -0.02 16.22 30.40
C ILE A 761 0.52 15.25 31.46
N ASN A 762 1.68 14.65 31.20
CA ASN A 762 2.26 13.65 32.12
C ASN A 762 2.68 14.23 33.48
N LYS A 763 2.92 15.51 33.53
CA LYS A 763 3.41 16.22 34.73
C LYS A 763 2.57 17.48 35.05
N TYR A 764 1.28 17.48 34.68
CA TYR A 764 0.41 18.67 34.79
C TYR A 764 0.39 19.30 36.18
N GLN A 765 0.56 18.51 37.25
CA GLN A 765 0.63 18.97 38.62
C GLN A 765 1.85 19.85 38.91
N LYS A 766 2.90 19.79 38.06
CA LYS A 766 4.11 20.59 38.18
C LYS A 766 4.04 21.90 37.38
N VAL A 767 3.00 22.11 36.57
CA VAL A 767 2.78 23.38 35.89
C VAL A 767 2.31 24.44 36.90
N PRO A 768 3.00 25.59 37.05
CA PRO A 768 2.61 26.64 37.97
C PRO A 768 1.21 27.19 37.66
N LYS A 769 0.44 27.53 38.66
CA LYS A 769 -0.96 27.97 38.51
C LYS A 769 -1.11 29.27 37.69
N ASP A 770 -0.19 30.17 37.80
CA ASP A 770 -0.15 31.42 37.03
C ASP A 770 0.10 31.14 35.55
N VAL A 771 1.07 30.25 35.23
CA VAL A 771 1.35 29.77 33.88
C VAL A 771 0.13 29.06 33.32
N ALA A 772 -0.48 28.14 34.04
CA ALA A 772 -1.70 27.46 33.67
C ALA A 772 -2.82 28.46 33.30
N CYS A 773 -3.04 29.49 34.16
CA CYS A 773 -4.05 30.52 33.92
C CYS A 773 -3.80 31.31 32.62
N GLU A 774 -2.55 31.60 32.28
CA GLU A 774 -2.20 32.24 30.99
C GLU A 774 -2.41 31.31 29.81
N MET A 775 -2.16 30.00 29.96
CA MET A 775 -2.39 28.99 28.93
C MET A 775 -3.86 28.65 28.70
N ARG A 776 -4.77 28.93 29.65
CA ARG A 776 -6.18 28.53 29.59
C ARG A 776 -6.87 28.97 28.30
N ARG A 777 -6.74 30.23 27.94
CA ARG A 777 -7.39 30.83 26.78
C ARG A 777 -6.82 30.30 25.44
N PRO A 778 -5.49 30.20 25.24
CA PRO A 778 -4.90 29.50 24.11
C PRO A 778 -5.35 28.04 23.97
N LEU A 779 -5.36 27.27 25.06
CA LEU A 779 -5.82 25.88 25.03
C LEU A 779 -7.31 25.75 24.63
N MET A 780 -8.17 26.64 25.15
CA MET A 780 -9.60 26.66 24.75
C MET A 780 -9.74 26.90 23.23
N ARG A 781 -8.96 27.82 22.66
CA ARG A 781 -8.96 28.04 21.21
C ARG A 781 -8.51 26.80 20.42
N LEU A 782 -7.47 26.10 20.86
CA LEU A 782 -7.01 24.85 20.24
C LEU A 782 -8.07 23.75 20.29
N VAL A 783 -8.83 23.66 21.36
CA VAL A 783 -9.95 22.71 21.51
C VAL A 783 -11.13 23.05 20.59
N GLU A 784 -11.40 24.33 20.36
CA GLU A 784 -12.56 24.80 19.57
C GLU A 784 -12.27 24.84 18.07
N SER A 785 -11.11 25.33 17.66
CA SER A 785 -10.80 25.58 16.25
C SER A 785 -10.25 24.35 15.51
N GLY A 786 -9.65 23.43 16.23
CA GLY A 786 -9.01 22.25 15.64
C GLY A 786 -7.85 22.54 14.67
N VAL A 787 -7.79 23.75 14.16
CA VAL A 787 -6.78 24.19 13.20
C VAL A 787 -6.39 25.60 13.53
N VAL A 788 -5.16 25.82 13.96
CA VAL A 788 -4.56 27.16 13.87
C VAL A 788 -4.28 27.37 12.37
N HIS A 789 -4.88 28.38 11.77
CA HIS A 789 -4.55 28.78 10.42
C HIS A 789 -3.07 29.08 10.35
N ASP A 790 -2.33 28.17 9.72
CA ASP A 790 -0.92 28.30 9.48
C ASP A 790 -0.73 29.39 8.42
N THR A 791 -0.21 30.51 8.83
CA THR A 791 0.14 31.63 7.95
C THR A 791 1.43 31.35 7.18
N TRP A 792 2.01 30.15 7.31
CA TRP A 792 3.22 29.73 6.64
C TRP A 792 2.98 29.19 5.22
N PRO A 793 3.69 29.68 4.21
CA PRO A 793 3.56 29.21 2.83
C PRO A 793 4.08 27.76 2.59
N PHE A 794 4.66 27.11 3.61
CA PHE A 794 5.21 25.75 3.55
C PHE A 794 4.53 24.78 4.54
N SER A 795 3.27 25.01 4.89
CA SER A 795 2.51 24.08 5.74
C SER A 795 2.48 22.69 5.10
N SER A 796 3.06 21.73 5.81
CA SER A 796 2.95 20.32 5.47
C SER A 796 1.48 19.90 5.53
N PRO A 797 0.94 19.12 4.55
CA PRO A 797 -0.42 18.59 4.61
C PRO A 797 -0.69 17.65 5.79
N PHE A 798 0.31 17.38 6.62
CA PHE A 798 0.26 16.54 7.81
C PHE A 798 0.21 17.36 9.11
N ASN A 799 -0.65 18.36 9.18
CA ASN A 799 -0.92 19.05 10.45
C ASN A 799 -1.57 18.05 11.42
N ALA A 800 -0.82 17.63 12.44
CA ALA A 800 -1.34 16.75 13.46
C ALA A 800 -2.47 17.47 14.22
N ASP A 801 -3.65 16.86 14.26
CA ASP A 801 -4.77 17.37 15.04
C ASP A 801 -4.41 17.36 16.56
N VAL A 802 -4.26 18.54 17.14
CA VAL A 802 -3.89 18.69 18.54
C VAL A 802 -5.10 18.87 19.47
N ARG A 803 -6.35 18.81 18.96
CA ARG A 803 -7.57 18.92 19.79
C ARG A 803 -7.58 17.90 20.92
N GLY A 804 -7.17 16.66 20.65
CA GLY A 804 -7.07 15.62 21.66
C GLY A 804 -6.13 15.97 22.81
N PRO A 805 -4.83 16.16 22.56
CA PRO A 805 -3.87 16.57 23.60
C PRO A 805 -4.23 17.88 24.30
N ALA A 806 -4.70 18.89 23.57
CA ALA A 806 -5.13 20.17 24.15
C ALA A 806 -6.35 20.01 25.08
N SER A 807 -7.33 19.21 24.68
CA SER A 807 -8.51 18.89 25.51
C SER A 807 -8.12 18.14 26.77
N LEU A 808 -7.20 17.20 26.67
CA LEU A 808 -6.68 16.47 27.80
C LEU A 808 -5.97 17.40 28.78
N LEU A 809 -5.03 18.22 28.31
CA LEU A 809 -4.32 19.16 29.16
C LEU A 809 -5.27 20.19 29.78
N LEU A 810 -6.20 20.77 29.01
CA LEU A 810 -7.22 21.69 29.51
C LEU A 810 -8.08 21.04 30.61
N GLY A 811 -8.54 19.82 30.38
CA GLY A 811 -9.37 19.09 31.31
C GLY A 811 -8.66 18.66 32.60
N LEU A 812 -7.31 18.54 32.56
CA LEU A 812 -6.50 18.28 33.77
C LEU A 812 -6.19 19.55 34.57
N LEU A 813 -5.89 20.66 33.89
CA LEU A 813 -5.61 21.93 34.52
C LEU A 813 -6.89 22.64 35.01
N PHE A 814 -7.98 22.53 34.26
CA PHE A 814 -9.25 23.22 34.50
C PHE A 814 -10.42 22.24 34.27
N PRO A 815 -10.70 21.37 35.27
CA PRO A 815 -11.77 20.37 35.14
C PRO A 815 -13.13 20.97 34.82
N GLU A 816 -13.40 22.19 35.27
CA GLU A 816 -14.64 22.93 35.00
C GLU A 816 -14.86 23.29 33.52
N ASP A 817 -13.82 23.41 32.72
CA ASP A 817 -13.91 23.72 31.31
C ASP A 817 -14.22 22.49 30.43
N VAL A 818 -14.03 21.29 30.98
CA VAL A 818 -14.31 20.01 30.31
C VAL A 818 -15.21 19.15 31.22
N PRO A 819 -16.48 19.57 31.45
CA PRO A 819 -17.42 18.81 32.27
C PRO A 819 -17.86 17.52 31.54
N MET A 820 -18.49 16.58 32.30
CA MET A 820 -18.97 15.30 31.76
C MET A 820 -19.85 15.44 30.49
N ALA A 821 -20.69 16.47 30.41
CA ALA A 821 -21.50 16.73 29.22
C ALA A 821 -20.63 16.98 27.97
N LYS A 822 -19.53 17.71 28.11
CA LYS A 822 -18.57 17.97 27.04
C LYS A 822 -17.77 16.69 26.69
N ILE A 823 -17.41 15.91 27.71
CA ILE A 823 -16.77 14.61 27.54
C ILE A 823 -17.64 13.68 26.70
N THR A 824 -18.93 13.58 26.98
CA THR A 824 -19.89 12.76 26.22
C THR A 824 -19.98 13.22 24.75
N GLN A 825 -19.94 14.51 24.50
CA GLN A 825 -19.90 15.05 23.14
C GLN A 825 -18.57 14.70 22.42
N MET A 826 -17.45 14.77 23.11
CA MET A 826 -16.14 14.45 22.56
C MET A 826 -15.97 12.97 22.21
N LEU A 827 -16.69 12.07 22.85
CA LEU A 827 -16.73 10.64 22.53
C LEU A 827 -17.36 10.34 21.17
N GLN A 828 -18.05 11.31 20.55
CA GLN A 828 -18.56 11.20 19.17
C GLN A 828 -17.58 11.76 18.12
N GLY A 829 -16.41 12.20 18.54
CA GLY A 829 -15.37 12.74 17.70
C GLY A 829 -14.50 11.68 17.02
N ASP A 830 -13.39 12.14 16.44
CA ASP A 830 -12.39 11.24 15.87
C ASP A 830 -11.63 10.42 16.95
N VAL A 831 -10.92 9.38 16.49
CA VAL A 831 -10.19 8.45 17.37
C VAL A 831 -9.22 9.14 18.33
N ASN A 832 -8.53 10.20 17.89
CA ASN A 832 -7.55 10.91 18.73
C ASN A 832 -8.24 11.65 19.86
N LEU A 833 -9.41 12.21 19.59
CA LEU A 833 -10.22 12.90 20.59
C LEU A 833 -10.81 11.91 21.60
N VAL A 834 -11.34 10.77 21.12
CA VAL A 834 -11.85 9.70 21.98
C VAL A 834 -10.74 9.15 22.89
N LYS A 835 -9.55 8.89 22.35
CA LYS A 835 -8.37 8.47 23.13
C LYS A 835 -8.02 9.48 24.22
N ALA A 836 -7.97 10.77 23.89
CA ALA A 836 -7.67 11.81 24.87
C ALA A 836 -8.70 11.87 26.00
N VAL A 837 -9.98 11.64 25.66
CA VAL A 837 -11.05 11.54 26.66
C VAL A 837 -10.83 10.35 27.60
N VAL A 838 -10.45 9.18 27.08
CA VAL A 838 -10.14 8.00 27.91
C VAL A 838 -8.98 8.30 28.86
N GLU A 839 -7.92 8.91 28.34
CA GLU A 839 -6.75 9.32 29.15
C GLU A 839 -7.14 10.36 30.23
N LEU A 840 -8.02 11.30 29.92
CA LEU A 840 -8.56 12.27 30.89
C LEU A 840 -9.37 11.61 31.99
N LEU A 841 -10.28 10.69 31.62
CA LEU A 841 -11.09 9.93 32.59
C LEU A 841 -10.22 9.07 33.49
N ALA A 842 -9.18 8.43 32.96
CA ALA A 842 -8.23 7.64 33.72
C ALA A 842 -7.51 8.49 34.79
N GLN A 843 -7.17 9.73 34.47
CA GLN A 843 -6.48 10.62 35.39
C GLN A 843 -7.41 11.30 36.41
N ARG A 844 -8.68 11.54 36.05
CA ARG A 844 -9.67 12.09 37.00
C ARG A 844 -10.12 11.10 38.07
N LYS A 845 -9.99 9.81 37.83
CA LYS A 845 -10.32 8.71 38.75
C LYS A 845 -11.76 8.76 39.29
N GLU A 846 -12.70 9.16 38.41
CA GLU A 846 -14.10 9.28 38.79
C GLU A 846 -14.84 7.94 38.53
N GLU A 847 -15.64 7.47 39.52
CA GLU A 847 -16.35 6.19 39.43
C GLU A 847 -17.24 6.01 38.19
N PRO A 848 -17.98 7.02 37.72
CA PRO A 848 -18.77 6.89 36.49
C PRO A 848 -17.93 6.54 35.23
N SER A 849 -16.61 6.77 35.24
CA SER A 849 -15.71 6.48 34.12
C SER A 849 -15.54 5.00 33.90
N LEU A 850 -15.73 4.12 34.88
CA LEU A 850 -15.62 2.67 34.71
C LEU A 850 -16.64 2.12 33.71
N LEU A 851 -17.87 2.62 33.71
CA LEU A 851 -18.90 2.25 32.75
C LEU A 851 -18.53 2.66 31.32
N LEU A 852 -17.92 3.85 31.19
CA LEU A 852 -17.42 4.32 29.91
C LEU A 852 -16.23 3.47 29.44
N PHE A 853 -15.36 3.04 30.33
CA PHE A 853 -14.26 2.14 30.01
C PHE A 853 -14.77 0.77 29.52
N SER A 854 -15.79 0.22 30.13
CA SER A 854 -16.42 -1.02 29.66
C SER A 854 -16.96 -0.87 28.21
N THR A 855 -17.64 0.25 27.94
CA THR A 855 -18.14 0.52 26.59
C THR A 855 -16.99 0.72 25.58
N LEU A 856 -15.96 1.50 25.97
CA LEU A 856 -14.85 1.86 25.10
C LEU A 856 -13.81 0.74 24.95
N SER A 857 -13.84 -0.29 25.79
CA SER A 857 -13.01 -1.50 25.60
C SER A 857 -13.37 -2.27 24.33
N GLN A 858 -14.58 -2.12 23.83
CA GLN A 858 -15.09 -2.71 22.60
C GLN A 858 -14.99 -1.77 21.38
N HIS A 859 -14.26 -0.67 21.52
CA HIS A 859 -14.11 0.29 20.42
C HIS A 859 -13.27 -0.30 19.31
N ASP A 860 -13.62 -0.02 18.03
CA ASP A 860 -12.93 -0.56 16.84
C ASP A 860 -11.46 -0.12 16.73
N SER A 861 -11.08 0.98 17.39
CA SER A 861 -9.71 1.48 17.36
C SER A 861 -8.86 0.88 18.48
N TYR A 862 -7.77 0.22 18.07
CA TYR A 862 -6.73 -0.27 18.98
C TYR A 862 -6.17 0.82 19.93
N GLU A 863 -6.01 2.05 19.46
CA GLU A 863 -5.47 3.14 20.27
C GLU A 863 -6.40 3.54 21.43
N VAL A 864 -7.71 3.41 21.23
CA VAL A 864 -8.72 3.61 22.29
C VAL A 864 -8.70 2.45 23.27
N GLN A 865 -8.70 1.21 22.78
CA GLN A 865 -8.60 0.01 23.66
C GLN A 865 -7.32 0.05 24.50
N LYS A 866 -6.19 0.42 23.89
CA LYS A 866 -4.92 0.60 24.58
C LYS A 866 -5.00 1.64 25.69
N ALA A 867 -5.66 2.77 25.46
CA ALA A 867 -5.84 3.80 26.47
C ALA A 867 -6.71 3.31 27.64
N VAL A 868 -7.77 2.54 27.35
CA VAL A 868 -8.63 1.91 28.37
C VAL A 868 -7.82 0.93 29.23
N VAL A 869 -7.10 -0.01 28.61
CA VAL A 869 -6.25 -0.97 29.33
C VAL A 869 -5.21 -0.24 30.20
N SER A 870 -4.55 0.78 29.62
CA SER A 870 -3.57 1.60 30.36
C SER A 870 -4.19 2.30 31.56
N GLY A 871 -5.40 2.82 31.41
CA GLY A 871 -6.15 3.47 32.50
C GLY A 871 -6.52 2.49 33.62
N LEU A 872 -7.06 1.32 33.26
CA LEU A 872 -7.44 0.29 34.23
C LEU A 872 -6.22 -0.25 35.00
N VAL A 873 -5.12 -0.55 34.31
CA VAL A 873 -3.87 -1.01 34.95
C VAL A 873 -3.39 0.01 36.00
N LYS A 874 -3.37 1.30 35.63
CA LYS A 874 -3.00 2.37 36.57
C LYS A 874 -3.97 2.44 37.75
N TRP A 875 -5.28 2.36 37.51
CA TRP A 875 -6.28 2.38 38.60
C TRP A 875 -6.11 1.25 39.61
N ILE A 876 -5.85 0.03 39.12
CA ILE A 876 -5.59 -1.13 39.98
C ILE A 876 -4.33 -0.90 40.82
N LEU A 877 -3.23 -0.43 40.18
CA LEU A 877 -1.95 -0.17 40.86
C LEU A 877 -2.03 0.99 41.88
N GLU A 878 -2.92 1.95 41.67
CA GLU A 878 -3.12 3.12 42.49
C GLU A 878 -4.29 2.94 43.50
N GLY A 879 -4.92 1.77 43.55
CA GLY A 879 -6.00 1.43 44.47
C GLY A 879 -7.32 2.16 44.21
N VAL A 880 -7.58 2.55 42.94
CA VAL A 880 -8.83 3.20 42.54
C VAL A 880 -9.81 2.13 42.07
N ILE A 881 -10.90 1.88 42.85
CA ILE A 881 -11.89 0.84 42.54
C ILE A 881 -11.21 -0.46 42.04
N PRO A 882 -10.25 -1.04 42.84
CA PRO A 882 -9.30 -2.01 42.32
C PRO A 882 -9.95 -3.33 41.89
N ASP A 883 -10.99 -3.80 42.56
CA ASP A 883 -11.60 -5.09 42.26
C ASP A 883 -12.49 -5.04 41.01
N GLU A 884 -13.27 -3.98 40.83
CA GLU A 884 -14.10 -3.77 39.63
C GLU A 884 -13.22 -3.46 38.43
N SER A 885 -12.17 -2.66 38.58
CA SER A 885 -11.18 -2.38 37.53
C SER A 885 -10.46 -3.66 37.10
N PHE A 886 -10.10 -4.51 38.07
CA PHE A 886 -9.46 -5.77 37.79
C PHE A 886 -10.40 -6.77 37.08
N ALA A 887 -11.67 -6.82 37.48
CA ALA A 887 -12.67 -7.65 36.84
C ALA A 887 -12.86 -7.27 35.36
N LEU A 888 -12.96 -5.96 35.07
CA LEU A 888 -13.06 -5.46 33.70
C LEU A 888 -11.76 -5.71 32.91
N LEU A 889 -10.60 -5.49 33.49
CA LEU A 889 -9.31 -5.79 32.85
C LEU A 889 -9.21 -7.28 32.50
N LYS A 890 -9.61 -8.17 33.40
CA LYS A 890 -9.61 -9.62 33.18
C LYS A 890 -10.54 -10.01 32.02
N GLU A 891 -11.72 -9.40 31.92
CA GLU A 891 -12.65 -9.59 30.80
C GLU A 891 -12.01 -9.16 29.48
N ILE A 892 -11.44 -7.97 29.41
CA ILE A 892 -10.74 -7.46 28.21
C ILE A 892 -9.57 -8.38 27.83
N MET A 893 -8.83 -8.85 28.84
CA MET A 893 -7.66 -9.69 28.61
C MET A 893 -8.02 -11.10 28.13
N ALA A 894 -9.25 -11.58 28.30
CA ALA A 894 -9.65 -12.90 27.80
C ALA A 894 -9.39 -13.07 26.30
N ASP A 895 -9.74 -12.06 25.50
CA ASP A 895 -9.60 -12.04 24.04
C ASP A 895 -8.55 -11.04 23.53
N ALA A 896 -7.68 -10.52 24.43
CA ALA A 896 -6.71 -9.50 24.06
C ALA A 896 -5.66 -10.01 23.09
N SER A 897 -5.37 -9.19 22.07
CA SER A 897 -4.30 -9.41 21.09
C SER A 897 -2.90 -9.30 21.71
N VAL A 898 -1.88 -9.78 20.99
CA VAL A 898 -0.47 -9.64 21.39
C VAL A 898 -0.09 -8.20 21.69
N SER A 899 -0.50 -7.29 20.82
CA SER A 899 -0.18 -5.86 20.99
C SER A 899 -0.87 -5.25 22.21
N LEU A 900 -2.12 -5.62 22.51
CA LEU A 900 -2.84 -5.11 23.66
C LEU A 900 -2.28 -5.66 24.98
N THR A 901 -1.95 -6.94 24.99
CA THR A 901 -1.29 -7.61 26.12
C THR A 901 0.07 -6.98 26.45
N SER A 902 0.85 -6.63 25.42
CA SER A 902 2.17 -6.01 25.58
C SER A 902 2.15 -4.60 26.20
N VAL A 903 0.98 -3.96 26.30
CA VAL A 903 0.84 -2.62 26.92
C VAL A 903 1.02 -2.66 28.45
N ILE A 904 0.73 -3.80 29.07
CA ILE A 904 0.64 -3.91 30.54
C ILE A 904 2.00 -3.86 31.21
N SER A 905 2.95 -4.66 30.74
CA SER A 905 4.26 -4.80 31.41
C SER A 905 5.06 -3.49 31.53
N PRO A 906 5.10 -2.59 30.53
CA PRO A 906 5.76 -1.29 30.66
C PRO A 906 5.12 -0.38 31.69
N ILE A 907 3.81 -0.52 31.92
CA ILE A 907 3.11 0.25 32.95
C ILE A 907 3.45 -0.32 34.32
N VAL A 908 3.31 -1.63 34.51
CA VAL A 908 3.62 -2.30 35.80
C VAL A 908 5.09 -2.08 36.19
N TYR A 909 6.00 -2.06 35.23
CA TYR A 909 7.42 -1.76 35.44
C TYR A 909 7.66 -0.40 36.12
N GLN A 910 6.79 0.59 35.95
CA GLN A 910 6.92 1.93 36.57
C GLN A 910 6.52 1.96 38.04
N TYR A 911 5.87 0.91 38.54
CA TYR A 911 5.36 0.82 39.89
C TYR A 911 6.20 -0.13 40.76
N PRO A 912 6.25 0.07 42.09
CA PRO A 912 6.91 -0.83 43.02
C PRO A 912 6.19 -2.19 43.08
N HIS A 913 6.86 -3.19 43.57
CA HIS A 913 6.28 -4.49 43.87
C HIS A 913 5.07 -4.38 44.81
N SER A 914 3.96 -5.04 44.43
CA SER A 914 2.70 -5.05 45.24
C SER A 914 1.82 -6.24 44.80
N ASP A 915 0.92 -6.66 45.73
CA ASP A 915 -0.06 -7.71 45.41
C ASP A 915 -0.91 -7.37 44.16
N ALA A 916 -1.22 -6.09 43.97
CA ALA A 916 -1.95 -5.61 42.81
C ALA A 916 -1.15 -5.79 41.51
N ALA A 917 0.14 -5.51 41.53
CA ALA A 917 1.02 -5.69 40.39
C ALA A 917 1.21 -7.17 40.07
N GLU A 918 1.35 -8.04 41.08
CA GLU A 918 1.41 -9.49 40.85
C GLU A 918 0.12 -10.05 40.24
N ARG A 919 -1.04 -9.61 40.73
CA ARG A 919 -2.35 -10.01 40.16
C ARG A 919 -2.45 -9.66 38.67
N ILE A 920 -1.97 -8.46 38.30
CA ILE A 920 -1.96 -8.04 36.89
C ILE A 920 -1.00 -8.88 36.06
N LEU A 921 0.21 -9.16 36.56
CA LEU A 921 1.17 -10.03 35.85
C LEU A 921 0.63 -11.46 35.69
N GLY A 922 -0.14 -11.96 36.66
CA GLY A 922 -0.81 -13.25 36.54
C GLY A 922 -1.75 -13.34 35.35
N LEU A 923 -2.42 -12.24 34.95
CA LEU A 923 -3.23 -12.23 33.73
C LEU A 923 -2.39 -12.36 32.46
N LEU A 924 -1.13 -11.91 32.51
CA LEU A 924 -0.20 -12.11 31.37
C LEU A 924 0.29 -13.54 31.29
N GLU A 925 0.56 -14.20 32.43
CA GLU A 925 1.04 -15.58 32.49
C GLU A 925 0.01 -16.59 31.91
N GLU A 926 -1.27 -16.23 31.90
CA GLU A 926 -2.33 -17.02 31.27
C GLU A 926 -2.30 -16.95 29.73
N LYS A 927 -1.47 -16.08 29.14
CA LYS A 927 -1.39 -15.89 27.68
C LYS A 927 -0.20 -16.65 27.08
N ASP A 928 -0.48 -17.46 26.08
CA ASP A 928 0.53 -18.23 25.34
C ASP A 928 1.17 -17.36 24.22
N TYR A 929 1.84 -16.27 24.62
CA TYR A 929 2.60 -15.42 23.70
C TYR A 929 4.09 -15.46 24.04
N ALA A 930 4.94 -15.75 23.07
CA ALA A 930 6.38 -15.91 23.25
C ALA A 930 7.09 -14.71 23.90
N VAL A 931 6.53 -13.50 23.76
CA VAL A 931 7.08 -12.29 24.38
C VAL A 931 6.82 -12.18 25.90
N ILE A 932 5.80 -12.89 26.42
CA ILE A 932 5.37 -12.73 27.82
C ILE A 932 6.42 -13.15 28.84
N PRO A 933 7.07 -14.35 28.77
CA PRO A 933 8.06 -14.75 29.74
C PRO A 933 9.13 -13.68 29.97
N ARG A 934 9.55 -13.03 28.91
CA ARG A 934 10.56 -11.99 28.95
C ARG A 934 10.06 -10.68 29.57
N HIS A 935 8.83 -10.26 29.27
CA HIS A 935 8.24 -9.10 29.91
C HIS A 935 8.13 -9.30 31.43
N LEU A 936 7.77 -10.50 31.84
CA LEU A 936 7.71 -10.88 33.25
C LEU A 936 9.08 -10.87 33.92
N GLU A 937 10.11 -11.44 33.26
CA GLU A 937 11.48 -11.43 33.73
C GLU A 937 12.00 -10.01 33.99
N ILE A 938 11.76 -9.09 33.03
CA ILE A 938 12.21 -7.69 33.15
C ILE A 938 11.60 -7.02 34.38
N VAL A 939 10.29 -7.19 34.60
CA VAL A 939 9.59 -6.58 35.73
C VAL A 939 10.03 -7.21 37.04
N LYS A 940 10.11 -8.53 37.13
CA LYS A 940 10.52 -9.25 38.35
C LYS A 940 11.99 -8.94 38.73
N THR A 941 12.89 -8.89 37.75
CA THR A 941 14.31 -8.52 37.99
C THR A 941 14.45 -7.10 38.55
N LYS A 942 13.61 -6.15 38.10
CA LYS A 942 13.62 -4.80 38.69
C LYS A 942 13.20 -4.83 40.15
N TRP A 943 12.11 -5.52 40.48
CA TRP A 943 11.62 -5.61 41.87
C TRP A 943 12.63 -6.25 42.81
N GLU A 944 13.28 -7.33 42.39
CA GLU A 944 14.34 -7.97 43.17
C GLU A 944 15.52 -7.01 43.51
N LYS A 945 15.84 -6.10 42.56
CA LYS A 945 16.86 -5.08 42.78
C LYS A 945 16.40 -3.94 43.67
N GLU A 946 15.14 -3.61 43.67
CA GLU A 946 14.57 -2.57 44.56
C GLU A 946 14.42 -3.07 46.02
N GLU A 947 14.24 -4.38 46.21
CA GLU A 947 14.15 -5.01 47.53
C GLU A 947 15.52 -5.37 48.15
N SER A 948 16.58 -5.48 47.35
CA SER A 948 17.97 -5.76 47.78
C SER A 948 18.71 -4.47 48.09
#